data_608601d5d42255e6c6fd631160417413
#
_entry.id   608601d5d42255e6c6fd631160417413
#
_cell.length_a   1.000
_cell.length_b   1.000
_cell.length_c   1.000
_cell.angle_alpha   90.00
_cell.angle_beta   90.00
_cell.angle_gamma   90.00
#
_symmetry.space_group_name_H-M   'P 1'
#
loop_
_entity.id
_entity.type
_entity.pdbx_description
1 polymer ?
#
loop_
_entity_poly.entity_id
_entity_poly.type
_entity_poly.pdbx_seq_one_letter_code
_entity_poly.pdbx_strand_id
1 'polypeptide(L)'
;KTVFHHAYYLHAIIVLKSACLNKGKNLSYIPALHPKTEYLDFSFNNLASLHQNLFPKLVDLQFLDLTRCRIQHIAGNAFNNVRNVRTLVLTGNPIEHIGNKDLNTLHELQKLVLVDTGLLSIEDLHINYLNKLQELNVGANQLLSMQIPSYLINFTDFRILDLHANNITVIRADDTAVLRQIGKNITVILNRNPIIHIDPGAFQNITLRKLDLRETFISTEVTKDCLNALSGLNVGNILIGHFGRKHKILTLDFYFLQGLCGIKFQEIYFHIVERTPTGKNNLLLCMINATKISLIDGELKDTEWVQFKQIKELYLAGSRLENIPSRQLSNQYTLQKLTITENIHPVAFFDLMINMPLLQYIDISKNQLLLRGCCHTIFKFMPKLQHLNMSLNSEIQFLYKPFQGLDSLQVLDFHHTKLKSVNFNMENLKDLMYLDMSYSRIIFTHEFIFKGLGNLRVLKIPGNYFQGDVFLHMFVDLKRLEILDISSCGIDSFLWKSFGNLKELRHLTLSGNTLTAIDFVTNPGLAALSWMDLSQNQISHIAVHVLHNLPKNLTTFDLSNNPIDCSCSQSDFIMWIMTHKNIIKNHHNVLCKTSSPESSPVFDFDLESCTYILILNILGPISVVILILTLSVLAYKFQFYLRYCCILQRGYKVSQQQECAYDAFVIYSNKDEAWVMEELVENLENGIPPIQLCLHVRDFEVGKPITSNIIDEGIMGSRKVIVVVSQHFINSAWCRFEFEVAQCWLVLEGNPNIIIIILEDVEEVKIKKVFGLHKYLKKNTYLKWKDNPISSMRFWVRLRKAK
;
A
#
# COMPACT_ATOMS: atom_id res chain seq x y z
N LYS A 1 21.09 29.70 -9.51
CA LYS A 1 21.53 28.47 -8.78
C LYS A 1 21.36 28.56 -7.26
N THR A 2 21.01 29.73 -6.70
CA THR A 2 20.89 29.95 -5.24
C THR A 2 19.45 29.89 -4.71
N VAL A 3 18.45 29.78 -5.56
CA VAL A 3 17.02 29.73 -5.16
C VAL A 3 16.50 28.28 -5.02
N PHE A 4 17.19 27.29 -5.62
CA PHE A 4 16.76 25.87 -5.55
C PHE A 4 17.25 25.12 -4.31
N HIS A 5 18.20 25.63 -3.54
CA HIS A 5 18.68 24.98 -2.31
C HIS A 5 17.76 25.17 -1.08
N HIS A 6 16.89 26.17 -1.08
CA HIS A 6 15.95 26.41 0.04
C HIS A 6 14.67 25.55 -0.05
N ALA A 7 14.29 25.08 -1.24
CA ALA A 7 13.08 24.28 -1.41
C ALA A 7 13.22 22.81 -0.96
N TYR A 8 14.44 22.25 -0.95
CA TYR A 8 14.67 20.85 -0.54
C TYR A 8 14.73 20.65 0.98
N TYR A 9 14.94 21.70 1.77
CA TYR A 9 14.99 21.62 3.24
C TYR A 9 13.61 21.70 3.90
N LEU A 10 12.58 22.16 3.20
CA LEU A 10 11.22 22.33 3.73
C LEU A 10 10.37 21.03 3.80
N HIS A 11 10.80 19.95 3.14
CA HIS A 11 10.04 18.69 3.10
C HIS A 11 10.37 17.68 4.22
N ALA A 12 11.25 18.01 5.17
CA ALA A 12 11.70 17.12 6.24
C ALA A 12 11.18 17.47 7.64
N ILE A 13 10.31 18.47 7.77
CA ILE A 13 9.71 18.84 9.06
C ILE A 13 8.28 18.30 9.08
N ILE A 14 8.08 17.13 9.70
CA ILE A 14 6.72 16.67 10.03
C ILE A 14 6.29 17.48 11.26
N VAL A 15 5.58 18.56 11.04
CA VAL A 15 4.97 19.38 12.10
C VAL A 15 3.56 18.85 12.37
N LEU A 16 3.42 17.95 13.32
CA LEU A 16 2.18 17.86 14.08
C LEU A 16 2.09 19.15 14.89
N LYS A 17 0.94 19.78 15.05
CA LYS A 17 0.77 21.13 15.67
C LYS A 17 1.49 21.33 17.02
N SER A 18 1.88 20.24 17.72
CA SER A 18 2.54 20.23 19.03
C SER A 18 3.85 19.43 19.09
N ALA A 19 4.23 18.66 18.05
CA ALA A 19 5.42 17.84 18.06
C ALA A 19 6.31 18.09 16.84
N CYS A 20 7.63 18.14 17.04
CA CYS A 20 8.63 18.30 16.00
C CYS A 20 9.67 17.17 16.08
N LEU A 21 9.83 16.43 14.96
CA LEU A 21 10.73 15.28 14.83
C LEU A 21 11.85 15.59 13.84
N ASN A 22 13.00 16.01 14.34
CA ASN A 22 14.21 16.34 13.55
C ASN A 22 15.34 15.31 13.73
N LYS A 23 14.99 14.08 14.05
CA LYS A 23 15.92 13.00 14.35
C LYS A 23 16.83 12.63 13.17
N GLY A 24 18.12 12.51 13.41
CA GLY A 24 19.09 11.92 12.47
C GLY A 24 19.30 12.70 11.17
N LYS A 25 19.13 14.02 11.18
CA LYS A 25 19.30 14.90 10.01
C LYS A 25 20.70 15.48 9.86
N ASN A 26 21.63 15.12 10.75
CA ASN A 26 22.99 15.63 10.83
C ASN A 26 23.06 17.17 10.94
N LEU A 27 22.10 17.77 11.65
CA LEU A 27 22.03 19.21 11.86
C LEU A 27 23.00 19.65 12.94
N SER A 28 23.68 20.79 12.70
CA SER A 28 24.57 21.45 13.67
C SER A 28 23.89 22.65 14.37
N TYR A 29 22.64 22.94 14.04
CA TYR A 29 21.85 24.02 14.63
C TYR A 29 20.39 23.60 14.74
N ILE A 30 19.64 24.22 15.63
CA ILE A 30 18.20 24.00 15.76
C ILE A 30 17.47 24.94 14.80
N PRO A 31 16.70 24.39 13.83
CA PRO A 31 15.97 25.22 12.87
C PRO A 31 14.87 26.04 13.54
N ALA A 32 14.32 27.01 12.82
CA ALA A 32 13.15 27.75 13.29
C ALA A 32 11.97 26.79 13.46
N LEU A 33 11.39 26.75 14.65
CA LEU A 33 10.27 25.88 15.04
C LEU A 33 9.03 26.71 15.35
N HIS A 34 7.87 26.06 15.26
CA HIS A 34 6.60 26.70 15.62
C HIS A 34 6.61 27.06 17.12
N PRO A 35 6.22 28.30 17.55
CA PRO A 35 6.27 28.73 18.95
C PRO A 35 5.49 27.84 19.93
N LYS A 36 4.44 27.16 19.48
CA LYS A 36 3.61 26.20 20.27
C LYS A 36 4.14 24.78 20.25
N THR A 37 5.41 24.55 19.92
CA THR A 37 6.00 23.20 19.97
C THR A 37 6.12 22.77 21.41
N GLU A 38 5.47 21.64 21.77
CA GLU A 38 5.48 21.04 23.11
C GLU A 38 6.49 19.87 23.22
N TYR A 39 6.78 19.23 22.11
CA TYR A 39 7.66 18.06 22.01
C TYR A 39 8.69 18.28 20.91
N LEU A 40 9.97 18.13 21.24
CA LEU A 40 11.09 18.22 20.31
C LEU A 40 12.01 17.00 20.45
N ASP A 41 12.01 16.14 19.44
CA ASP A 41 13.02 15.09 19.25
C ASP A 41 14.07 15.61 18.25
N PHE A 42 15.23 15.96 18.77
CA PHE A 42 16.40 16.40 18.00
C PHE A 42 17.56 15.39 18.05
N SER A 43 17.25 14.15 18.43
CA SER A 43 18.24 13.08 18.60
C SER A 43 19.05 12.78 17.35
N PHE A 44 20.29 12.27 17.53
CA PHE A 44 21.22 11.89 16.46
C PHE A 44 21.61 13.02 15.51
N ASN A 45 21.75 14.24 16.03
CA ASN A 45 22.28 15.39 15.30
C ASN A 45 23.70 15.75 15.79
N ASN A 46 24.26 16.87 15.41
CA ASN A 46 25.63 17.25 15.69
C ASN A 46 25.73 18.68 16.27
N LEU A 47 25.38 18.85 17.56
CA LEU A 47 25.38 20.16 18.21
C LEU A 47 26.72 20.54 18.84
N ALA A 48 27.56 19.56 19.20
CA ALA A 48 28.85 19.69 19.88
C ALA A 48 28.80 20.45 21.22
N SER A 49 28.15 21.58 21.31
CA SER A 49 27.97 22.34 22.54
C SER A 49 26.61 23.04 22.59
N LEU A 50 26.06 23.21 23.79
CA LEU A 50 24.83 23.97 24.02
C LEU A 50 25.24 25.36 24.51
N HIS A 51 24.95 26.40 23.74
CA HIS A 51 25.26 27.79 24.05
C HIS A 51 23.99 28.64 24.19
N GLN A 52 24.14 29.82 24.76
CA GLN A 52 23.05 30.78 24.88
C GLN A 52 22.43 31.08 23.50
N ASN A 53 21.09 31.11 23.41
CA ASN A 53 20.32 31.34 22.18
C ASN A 53 20.39 30.24 21.14
N LEU A 54 20.93 29.05 21.44
CA LEU A 54 20.85 27.90 20.52
C LEU A 54 19.39 27.51 20.21
N PHE A 55 18.54 27.56 21.23
CA PHE A 55 17.11 27.24 21.06
C PHE A 55 16.33 28.50 20.67
N PRO A 56 15.43 28.41 19.68
CA PRO A 56 14.42 29.44 19.47
C PRO A 56 13.50 29.55 20.71
N LYS A 57 12.77 30.65 20.85
CA LYS A 57 11.87 30.86 22.00
C LYS A 57 10.67 29.91 21.90
N LEU A 58 10.69 28.81 22.68
CA LEU A 58 9.66 27.74 22.72
C LEU A 58 9.10 27.66 24.15
N VAL A 59 8.18 28.54 24.47
CA VAL A 59 7.61 28.65 25.83
C VAL A 59 6.74 27.46 26.22
N ASP A 60 6.18 26.72 25.23
CA ASP A 60 5.30 25.57 25.45
C ASP A 60 6.07 24.23 25.46
N LEU A 61 7.39 24.24 25.20
CA LEU A 61 8.20 23.03 25.13
C LEU A 61 8.28 22.33 26.48
N GLN A 62 7.79 21.08 26.54
CA GLN A 62 7.78 20.23 27.73
C GLN A 62 8.74 19.05 27.63
N PHE A 63 8.98 18.53 26.44
CA PHE A 63 9.85 17.41 26.19
C PHE A 63 10.93 17.77 25.21
N LEU A 64 12.20 17.54 25.59
CA LEU A 64 13.38 17.80 24.74
C LEU A 64 14.30 16.58 24.76
N ASP A 65 14.47 15.95 23.60
CA ASP A 65 15.38 14.84 23.38
C ASP A 65 16.58 15.29 22.53
N LEU A 66 17.77 15.24 23.14
CA LEU A 66 19.08 15.54 22.56
C LEU A 66 19.99 14.30 22.54
N THR A 67 19.40 13.09 22.47
CA THR A 67 20.17 11.84 22.47
C THR A 67 21.20 11.83 21.34
N ARG A 68 22.46 11.47 21.70
CA ARG A 68 23.58 11.30 20.75
C ARG A 68 23.79 12.50 19.81
N CYS A 69 23.74 13.71 20.36
CA CYS A 69 24.03 14.95 19.64
C CYS A 69 25.49 15.39 19.74
N ARG A 70 26.39 14.54 20.26
CA ARG A 70 27.83 14.82 20.46
C ARG A 70 28.10 16.01 21.37
N ILE A 71 27.21 16.30 22.31
CA ILE A 71 27.32 17.43 23.23
C ILE A 71 28.42 17.11 24.24
N GLN A 72 29.42 18.01 24.33
CA GLN A 72 30.51 17.95 25.31
C GLN A 72 30.33 18.99 26.41
N HIS A 73 29.85 20.19 26.04
CA HIS A 73 29.72 21.31 26.94
C HIS A 73 28.30 21.89 26.96
N ILE A 74 27.80 22.25 28.12
CA ILE A 74 26.55 22.98 28.32
C ILE A 74 26.92 24.33 28.92
N ALA A 75 26.70 25.43 28.21
CA ALA A 75 26.93 26.75 28.73
C ALA A 75 25.81 27.20 29.67
N GLY A 76 26.15 27.91 30.69
CA GLY A 76 25.18 28.58 31.56
C GLY A 76 24.16 29.38 30.71
N ASN A 77 22.90 29.30 31.02
CA ASN A 77 21.78 29.91 30.27
C ASN A 77 21.49 29.33 28.87
N ALA A 78 22.03 28.18 28.51
CA ALA A 78 21.72 27.50 27.24
C ALA A 78 20.21 27.25 27.04
N PHE A 79 19.49 26.97 28.13
CA PHE A 79 18.06 26.64 28.11
C PHE A 79 17.13 27.84 28.37
N ASN A 80 17.62 29.07 28.36
CA ASN A 80 16.83 30.25 28.68
C ASN A 80 15.55 30.40 27.85
N ASN A 81 15.58 29.97 26.62
CA ASN A 81 14.45 30.06 25.67
C ASN A 81 13.46 28.88 25.77
N VAL A 82 13.75 27.87 26.62
CA VAL A 82 12.98 26.63 26.76
C VAL A 82 12.75 26.25 28.24
N ARG A 83 12.45 27.24 29.07
CA ARG A 83 12.40 27.12 30.54
C ARG A 83 11.35 26.15 31.10
N ASN A 84 10.32 25.85 30.29
CA ASN A 84 9.18 25.01 30.74
C ASN A 84 9.40 23.51 30.43
N VAL A 85 10.60 23.13 30.01
CA VAL A 85 10.93 21.72 29.78
C VAL A 85 10.78 20.93 31.08
N ARG A 86 9.97 19.88 31.01
CA ARG A 86 9.71 18.92 32.10
C ARG A 86 10.54 17.65 31.97
N THR A 87 10.87 17.27 30.76
CA THR A 87 11.72 16.11 30.47
C THR A 87 12.87 16.52 29.57
N LEU A 88 14.09 16.30 30.04
CA LEU A 88 15.33 16.52 29.29
C LEU A 88 16.09 15.19 29.15
N VAL A 89 16.35 14.79 27.90
CA VAL A 89 17.11 13.57 27.59
C VAL A 89 18.42 13.98 26.89
N LEU A 90 19.54 13.59 27.51
CA LEU A 90 20.90 13.86 27.04
C LEU A 90 21.70 12.57 26.79
N THR A 91 21.04 11.45 26.60
CA THR A 91 21.65 10.13 26.44
C THR A 91 22.73 10.10 25.36
N GLY A 92 23.86 9.44 25.65
CA GLY A 92 24.94 9.18 24.67
C GLY A 92 25.69 10.43 24.22
N ASN A 93 25.71 11.46 25.06
CA ASN A 93 26.55 12.65 24.84
C ASN A 93 27.74 12.62 25.80
N PRO A 94 28.98 12.83 25.33
CA PRO A 94 30.17 12.84 26.18
C PRO A 94 30.27 14.16 26.94
N ILE A 95 29.40 14.36 27.93
CA ILE A 95 29.31 15.59 28.72
C ILE A 95 30.36 15.52 29.82
N GLU A 96 31.37 16.34 29.73
CA GLU A 96 32.49 16.31 30.67
C GLU A 96 32.09 16.71 32.09
N HIS A 97 31.13 17.66 32.22
CA HIS A 97 30.76 18.23 33.50
C HIS A 97 29.39 18.97 33.37
N ILE A 98 28.59 18.86 34.41
CA ILE A 98 27.36 19.67 34.59
C ILE A 98 27.53 20.58 35.77
N GLY A 99 27.82 21.85 35.52
CA GLY A 99 28.09 22.84 36.56
C GLY A 99 26.83 23.48 37.15
N ASN A 100 27.04 24.27 38.23
CA ASN A 100 25.96 24.91 38.96
C ASN A 100 25.00 25.83 38.16
N LYS A 101 25.40 26.27 36.96
CA LYS A 101 24.62 27.21 36.16
C LYS A 101 24.03 26.60 34.91
N ASP A 102 24.36 25.36 34.56
CA ASP A 102 24.10 24.78 33.26
C ASP A 102 22.62 24.44 33.03
N LEU A 103 21.96 23.95 34.07
CA LEU A 103 20.52 23.61 34.03
C LEU A 103 19.67 24.54 34.90
N ASN A 104 20.22 25.63 35.44
CA ASN A 104 19.58 26.46 36.49
C ASN A 104 18.28 27.16 36.00
N THR A 105 18.06 27.27 34.73
CA THR A 105 16.82 27.87 34.15
C THR A 105 15.65 26.89 34.01
N LEU A 106 15.88 25.61 34.22
CA LEU A 106 14.89 24.54 34.05
C LEU A 106 14.15 24.22 35.36
N HIS A 107 13.54 25.22 35.98
CA HIS A 107 12.84 25.05 37.27
C HIS A 107 11.62 24.12 37.21
N GLU A 108 11.06 23.85 36.00
CA GLU A 108 9.94 22.94 35.81
C GLU A 108 10.39 21.49 35.53
N LEU A 109 11.71 21.23 35.52
CA LEU A 109 12.23 19.89 35.14
C LEU A 109 11.80 18.84 36.17
N GLN A 110 11.14 17.78 35.63
CA GLN A 110 10.66 16.63 36.40
C GLN A 110 11.47 15.38 36.14
N LYS A 111 12.02 15.23 34.91
CA LYS A 111 12.79 14.06 34.49
C LYS A 111 14.09 14.51 33.81
N LEU A 112 15.22 14.05 34.34
CA LEU A 112 16.56 14.25 33.79
C LEU A 112 17.19 12.89 33.45
N VAL A 113 17.56 12.71 32.19
CA VAL A 113 18.17 11.48 31.69
C VAL A 113 19.57 11.76 31.16
N LEU A 114 20.57 11.22 31.86
CA LEU A 114 22.01 11.34 31.60
C LEU A 114 22.63 9.97 31.39
N VAL A 115 22.02 9.15 30.56
CA VAL A 115 22.50 7.79 30.28
C VAL A 115 23.65 7.83 29.28
N ASP A 116 24.75 7.08 29.55
CA ASP A 116 25.89 6.99 28.64
C ASP A 116 26.51 8.38 28.36
N THR A 117 26.78 9.16 29.44
CA THR A 117 27.35 10.51 29.35
C THR A 117 28.79 10.59 29.87
N GLY A 118 29.32 9.50 30.40
CA GLY A 118 30.69 9.50 30.98
C GLY A 118 30.77 9.95 32.43
N LEU A 119 29.66 10.09 33.14
CA LEU A 119 29.60 10.56 34.53
C LEU A 119 30.34 9.59 35.46
N LEU A 120 31.19 10.12 36.34
CA LEU A 120 32.00 9.37 37.31
C LEU A 120 31.41 9.36 38.75
N SER A 121 30.69 10.43 39.14
CA SER A 121 30.02 10.55 40.42
C SER A 121 28.69 11.30 40.29
N ILE A 122 27.70 10.94 41.08
CA ILE A 122 26.43 11.71 41.21
C ILE A 122 26.66 13.03 41.91
N GLU A 123 27.66 13.11 42.78
CA GLU A 123 28.00 14.35 43.50
C GLU A 123 28.48 15.46 42.56
N ASP A 124 29.03 15.08 41.40
CA ASP A 124 29.46 16.04 40.37
C ASP A 124 28.28 16.73 39.67
N LEU A 125 27.06 16.24 39.93
CA LEU A 125 25.83 16.87 39.42
C LEU A 125 25.37 17.99 40.36
N HIS A 126 25.62 19.23 39.98
CA HIS A 126 25.19 20.39 40.76
C HIS A 126 23.74 20.81 40.42
N ILE A 127 22.75 19.95 40.74
CA ILE A 127 21.35 20.12 40.40
C ILE A 127 20.44 20.45 41.59
N ASN A 128 21.00 20.92 42.71
CA ASN A 128 20.30 21.21 43.97
C ASN A 128 19.13 22.21 43.87
N TYR A 129 19.03 22.94 42.74
CA TYR A 129 17.98 23.90 42.43
C TYR A 129 16.79 23.32 41.65
N LEU A 130 16.88 22.06 41.22
CA LEU A 130 15.80 21.41 40.44
C LEU A 130 14.73 20.79 41.38
N ASN A 131 14.06 21.62 42.17
CA ASN A 131 13.18 21.16 43.25
C ASN A 131 11.97 20.33 42.81
N LYS A 132 11.59 20.39 41.53
CA LYS A 132 10.47 19.61 40.96
C LYS A 132 10.92 18.28 40.34
N LEU A 133 12.20 17.92 40.47
CA LEU A 133 12.74 16.70 39.88
C LEU A 133 12.11 15.47 40.54
N GLN A 134 11.54 14.60 39.72
CA GLN A 134 10.90 13.34 40.11
C GLN A 134 11.74 12.11 39.76
N GLU A 135 12.49 12.19 38.66
CA GLU A 135 13.27 11.11 38.11
C GLU A 135 14.66 11.61 37.69
N LEU A 136 15.69 10.96 38.24
CA LEU A 136 17.10 11.08 37.83
C LEU A 136 17.57 9.73 37.29
N ASN A 137 17.91 9.69 36.01
CA ASN A 137 18.49 8.52 35.35
C ASN A 137 19.93 8.82 34.91
N VAL A 138 20.88 8.18 35.58
CA VAL A 138 22.32 8.24 35.33
C VAL A 138 22.86 6.84 34.97
N GLY A 139 22.06 6.02 34.35
CA GLY A 139 22.45 4.68 33.94
C GLY A 139 23.54 4.65 32.87
N ALA A 140 24.17 3.50 32.67
CA ALA A 140 25.23 3.24 31.70
C ALA A 140 26.35 4.28 31.71
N ASN A 141 26.73 4.73 32.90
CA ASN A 141 27.89 5.60 33.13
C ASN A 141 29.06 4.85 33.79
N GLN A 142 29.96 5.53 34.46
CA GLN A 142 31.13 4.95 35.06
C GLN A 142 31.17 5.13 36.60
N LEU A 143 29.98 5.20 37.23
CA LEU A 143 29.86 5.37 38.67
C LEU A 143 30.48 4.18 39.42
N LEU A 144 31.34 4.46 40.41
CA LEU A 144 32.01 3.46 41.25
C LEU A 144 31.30 3.21 42.59
N SER A 145 30.49 4.16 43.05
CA SER A 145 29.70 4.09 44.29
C SER A 145 28.25 4.55 44.05
N MET A 146 27.39 4.20 45.01
CA MET A 146 26.00 4.64 45.05
C MET A 146 25.83 5.93 45.87
N GLN A 147 26.87 6.66 46.18
CA GLN A 147 26.83 7.83 47.08
C GLN A 147 25.78 8.84 46.61
N ILE A 148 24.72 8.97 47.39
CA ILE A 148 23.53 9.79 47.08
C ILE A 148 23.72 11.19 47.71
N PRO A 149 23.70 12.26 46.90
CA PRO A 149 23.87 13.61 47.39
C PRO A 149 22.77 14.02 48.37
N SER A 150 23.18 14.67 49.47
CA SER A 150 22.25 15.08 50.55
C SER A 150 21.18 16.08 50.13
N TYR A 151 21.42 16.87 49.06
CA TYR A 151 20.41 17.82 48.55
C TYR A 151 19.14 17.14 48.02
N LEU A 152 19.21 15.85 47.63
CA LEU A 152 18.03 15.12 47.18
C LEU A 152 16.97 14.96 48.25
N ILE A 153 17.31 15.15 49.53
CA ILE A 153 16.34 15.14 50.66
C ILE A 153 15.30 16.25 50.48
N ASN A 154 15.70 17.39 49.88
CA ASN A 154 14.84 18.54 49.68
C ASN A 154 13.88 18.39 48.47
N PHE A 155 14.01 17.32 47.69
CA PHE A 155 13.17 17.10 46.52
C PHE A 155 11.89 16.32 46.89
N THR A 156 10.83 17.05 47.19
CA THR A 156 9.57 16.49 47.77
C THR A 156 8.88 15.50 46.82
N ASP A 157 9.07 15.66 45.54
CA ASP A 157 8.42 14.83 44.52
C ASP A 157 9.37 13.76 43.91
N PHE A 158 10.58 13.63 44.43
CA PHE A 158 11.56 12.66 43.91
C PHE A 158 11.09 11.22 44.12
N ARG A 159 11.11 10.43 43.06
CA ARG A 159 10.52 9.08 43.06
C ARG A 159 11.39 8.00 42.43
N ILE A 160 12.28 8.35 41.50
CA ILE A 160 13.08 7.38 40.75
C ILE A 160 14.52 7.82 40.69
N LEU A 161 15.40 6.97 41.23
CA LEU A 161 16.86 7.02 41.08
C LEU A 161 17.30 5.81 40.26
N ASP A 162 17.73 6.04 39.04
CA ASP A 162 18.15 4.99 38.13
C ASP A 162 19.66 5.03 37.90
N LEU A 163 20.36 4.03 38.45
CA LEU A 163 21.81 3.82 38.41
C LEU A 163 22.19 2.57 37.62
N HIS A 164 21.33 2.08 36.73
CA HIS A 164 21.58 0.83 36.00
C HIS A 164 22.86 0.85 35.17
N ALA A 165 23.48 -0.34 35.00
CA ALA A 165 24.61 -0.52 34.09
C ALA A 165 25.79 0.43 34.40
N ASN A 166 26.09 0.65 35.66
CA ASN A 166 27.32 1.35 36.10
C ASN A 166 28.38 0.35 36.62
N ASN A 167 29.44 0.86 37.22
CA ASN A 167 30.56 0.07 37.78
C ASN A 167 30.53 -0.01 39.31
N ILE A 168 29.34 0.07 39.91
CA ILE A 168 29.20 0.03 41.38
C ILE A 168 29.50 -1.39 41.89
N THR A 169 30.54 -1.51 42.68
CA THR A 169 31.00 -2.81 43.24
C THR A 169 30.70 -2.97 44.71
N VAL A 170 30.64 -1.89 45.45
CA VAL A 170 30.40 -1.88 46.91
C VAL A 170 29.35 -0.87 47.24
N ILE A 171 28.41 -1.23 48.12
CA ILE A 171 27.41 -0.30 48.70
C ILE A 171 27.69 -0.18 50.20
N ARG A 172 28.10 1.00 50.63
CA ARG A 172 28.40 1.31 52.05
C ARG A 172 27.17 1.81 52.78
N ALA A 173 27.18 1.75 54.11
CA ALA A 173 26.11 2.25 54.95
C ALA A 173 25.87 3.75 54.74
N ASP A 174 26.92 4.53 54.51
CA ASP A 174 26.85 5.96 54.22
C ASP A 174 26.24 6.29 52.86
N ASP A 175 26.46 5.45 51.84
CA ASP A 175 25.91 5.61 50.49
C ASP A 175 24.37 5.64 50.51
N THR A 176 23.75 4.97 51.44
CA THR A 176 22.29 4.80 51.57
C THR A 176 21.67 5.67 52.65
N ALA A 177 22.47 6.38 53.45
CA ALA A 177 21.99 7.21 54.58
C ALA A 177 20.92 8.22 54.19
N VAL A 178 21.05 8.81 52.98
CA VAL A 178 20.11 9.76 52.41
C VAL A 178 18.75 9.12 52.14
N LEU A 179 18.70 7.85 51.72
CA LEU A 179 17.43 7.14 51.48
C LEU A 179 16.56 6.99 52.72
N ARG A 180 17.18 6.88 53.94
CA ARG A 180 16.42 6.85 55.21
C ARG A 180 15.67 8.15 55.46
N GLN A 181 16.20 9.29 54.97
CA GLN A 181 15.65 10.63 55.19
C GLN A 181 14.67 11.04 54.12
N ILE A 182 14.93 10.68 52.84
CA ILE A 182 13.99 10.92 51.76
C ILE A 182 12.68 10.13 52.01
N GLY A 183 12.81 8.93 52.63
CA GLY A 183 11.68 8.17 53.14
C GLY A 183 10.79 7.61 52.07
N LYS A 184 9.68 7.66 51.87
CA LYS A 184 8.60 6.90 51.28
C LYS A 184 8.62 6.91 49.74
N ASN A 185 8.38 5.71 49.14
CA ASN A 185 8.01 5.53 47.71
C ASN A 185 9.10 5.73 46.66
N ILE A 186 10.38 5.69 46.99
CA ILE A 186 11.46 5.77 46.03
C ILE A 186 11.68 4.43 45.32
N THR A 187 11.86 4.50 44.02
CA THR A 187 12.37 3.40 43.21
C THR A 187 13.87 3.59 43.02
N VAL A 188 14.64 2.58 43.38
CA VAL A 188 16.09 2.51 43.17
C VAL A 188 16.37 1.39 42.19
N ILE A 189 17.05 1.71 41.09
CA ILE A 189 17.39 0.77 40.02
C ILE A 189 18.90 0.62 39.95
N LEU A 190 19.40 -0.55 40.34
CA LEU A 190 20.82 -0.90 40.41
C LEU A 190 21.19 -2.04 39.45
N ASN A 191 20.26 -2.48 38.62
CA ASN A 191 20.52 -3.62 37.76
C ASN A 191 21.73 -3.40 36.82
N ARG A 192 22.43 -4.49 36.52
CA ARG A 192 23.67 -4.47 35.72
C ARG A 192 24.82 -3.70 36.36
N ASN A 193 24.89 -3.68 37.69
CA ASN A 193 26.10 -3.24 38.40
C ASN A 193 26.82 -4.47 38.96
N PRO A 194 28.16 -4.56 38.90
CA PRO A 194 28.89 -5.73 39.37
C PRO A 194 29.08 -5.65 40.91
N ILE A 195 27.97 -5.67 41.68
CA ILE A 195 28.03 -5.55 43.13
C ILE A 195 28.62 -6.84 43.74
N ILE A 196 29.66 -6.68 44.53
CA ILE A 196 30.36 -7.77 45.21
C ILE A 196 30.17 -7.70 46.74
N HIS A 197 29.81 -6.56 47.29
CA HIS A 197 29.62 -6.38 48.72
C HIS A 197 28.57 -5.30 49.03
N ILE A 198 27.74 -5.56 50.03
CA ILE A 198 26.85 -4.59 50.67
C ILE A 198 27.14 -4.59 52.15
N ASP A 199 27.41 -3.43 52.76
CA ASP A 199 27.66 -3.35 54.20
C ASP A 199 26.46 -3.87 55.01
N PRO A 200 26.64 -4.68 56.07
CA PRO A 200 25.55 -5.09 56.93
C PRO A 200 24.81 -3.87 57.50
N GLY A 201 23.49 -3.86 57.33
CA GLY A 201 22.66 -2.75 57.79
C GLY A 201 22.62 -1.54 56.85
N ALA A 202 23.26 -1.54 55.73
CA ALA A 202 23.17 -0.45 54.74
C ALA A 202 21.71 -0.14 54.38
N PHE A 203 20.87 -1.14 54.25
CA PHE A 203 19.45 -0.98 53.94
C PHE A 203 18.51 -1.13 55.13
N GLN A 204 19.05 -1.21 56.37
CA GLN A 204 18.25 -1.38 57.59
C GLN A 204 17.36 -0.12 57.79
N ASN A 205 16.06 -0.38 58.10
CA ASN A 205 15.05 0.67 58.29
C ASN A 205 14.82 1.60 57.10
N ILE A 206 15.22 1.18 55.90
CA ILE A 206 14.89 1.90 54.66
C ILE A 206 13.57 1.33 54.11
N THR A 207 12.69 2.24 53.65
CA THR A 207 11.45 1.88 53.00
C THR A 207 11.51 2.36 51.55
N LEU A 208 11.44 1.44 50.58
CA LEU A 208 11.47 1.70 49.16
C LEU A 208 10.16 1.26 48.50
N ARG A 209 9.79 1.94 47.42
CA ARG A 209 8.72 1.46 46.54
C ARG A 209 9.19 0.24 45.70
N LYS A 210 10.40 0.35 45.14
CA LYS A 210 10.97 -0.70 44.29
C LYS A 210 12.49 -0.71 44.41
N LEU A 211 13.08 -1.91 44.48
CA LEU A 211 14.51 -2.14 44.37
C LEU A 211 14.77 -3.14 43.24
N ASP A 212 15.58 -2.73 42.24
CA ASP A 212 15.90 -3.58 41.10
C ASP A 212 17.39 -3.97 41.14
N LEU A 213 17.65 -5.25 41.43
CA LEU A 213 18.96 -5.87 41.52
C LEU A 213 19.17 -6.98 40.49
N ARG A 214 18.52 -6.87 39.35
CA ARG A 214 18.70 -7.85 38.28
C ARG A 214 20.08 -7.72 37.64
N GLU A 215 20.69 -8.85 37.22
CA GLU A 215 22.02 -8.88 36.60
C GLU A 215 23.13 -8.17 37.42
N THR A 216 22.99 -8.24 38.78
CA THR A 216 23.88 -7.50 39.69
C THR A 216 24.93 -8.40 40.34
N PHE A 217 24.53 -9.59 40.80
CA PHE A 217 25.43 -10.47 41.55
C PHE A 217 26.22 -11.40 40.62
N ILE A 218 27.51 -11.55 40.89
CA ILE A 218 28.44 -12.27 40.00
C ILE A 218 28.69 -13.73 40.41
N SER A 219 28.38 -14.12 41.67
CA SER A 219 28.53 -15.48 42.19
C SER A 219 27.46 -15.81 43.20
N THR A 220 27.36 -17.12 43.60
CA THR A 220 26.43 -17.61 44.58
C THR A 220 26.72 -17.06 45.97
N GLU A 221 27.99 -17.05 46.39
CA GLU A 221 28.44 -16.54 47.68
C GLU A 221 28.13 -15.05 47.81
N VAL A 222 28.49 -14.27 46.79
CA VAL A 222 28.18 -12.83 46.74
C VAL A 222 26.67 -12.60 46.83
N THR A 223 25.86 -13.40 46.15
CA THR A 223 24.40 -13.32 46.23
C THR A 223 23.91 -13.53 47.66
N LYS A 224 24.41 -14.58 48.33
CA LYS A 224 24.05 -14.88 49.73
C LYS A 224 24.39 -13.72 50.65
N ASP A 225 25.65 -13.26 50.61
CA ASP A 225 26.13 -12.22 51.52
C ASP A 225 25.39 -10.89 51.28
N CYS A 226 25.19 -10.50 50.04
CA CYS A 226 24.42 -9.32 49.68
C CYS A 226 22.95 -9.41 50.12
N LEU A 227 22.28 -10.55 49.91
CA LEU A 227 20.91 -10.73 50.35
C LEU A 227 20.75 -10.69 51.87
N ASN A 228 21.71 -11.26 52.61
CA ASN A 228 21.75 -11.17 54.05
C ASN A 228 21.94 -9.71 54.53
N ALA A 229 22.78 -8.93 53.86
CA ALA A 229 23.02 -7.53 54.18
C ALA A 229 21.77 -6.63 53.93
N LEU A 230 20.80 -7.07 53.13
CA LEU A 230 19.52 -6.38 52.91
C LEU A 230 18.51 -6.64 54.06
N SER A 231 18.90 -7.36 55.13
CA SER A 231 18.01 -7.62 56.28
C SER A 231 17.52 -6.32 56.89
N GLY A 232 16.22 -6.26 57.23
CA GLY A 232 15.58 -5.07 57.76
C GLY A 232 15.08 -4.07 56.72
N LEU A 233 15.31 -4.31 55.40
CA LEU A 233 14.72 -3.54 54.33
C LEU A 233 13.21 -3.79 54.24
N ASN A 234 12.42 -2.71 54.06
CA ASN A 234 11.02 -2.76 53.71
C ASN A 234 10.86 -2.24 52.26
N VAL A 235 10.38 -3.08 51.35
CA VAL A 235 10.26 -2.71 49.93
C VAL A 235 8.94 -3.19 49.37
N GLY A 236 8.28 -2.34 48.59
CA GLY A 236 7.04 -2.74 47.85
C GLY A 236 7.32 -3.85 46.83
N ASN A 237 8.28 -3.62 45.94
CA ASN A 237 8.63 -4.57 44.88
C ASN A 237 10.15 -4.79 44.85
N ILE A 238 10.60 -6.05 44.97
CA ILE A 238 12.02 -6.41 44.81
C ILE A 238 12.23 -7.29 43.59
N LEU A 239 13.21 -6.93 42.73
CA LEU A 239 13.59 -7.67 41.54
C LEU A 239 15.01 -8.19 41.70
N ILE A 240 15.18 -9.51 41.56
CA ILE A 240 16.48 -10.20 41.72
C ILE A 240 16.62 -11.23 40.62
N GLY A 241 17.85 -11.50 40.18
CA GLY A 241 18.14 -12.53 39.20
C GLY A 241 18.64 -11.99 37.87
N HIS A 242 18.58 -12.78 36.83
CA HIS A 242 19.21 -12.56 35.53
C HIS A 242 20.75 -12.41 35.65
N PHE A 243 21.41 -13.55 35.78
CA PHE A 243 22.86 -13.61 35.77
C PHE A 243 23.31 -13.69 34.31
N GLY A 244 23.96 -12.65 33.81
CA GLY A 244 24.25 -12.36 32.41
C GLY A 244 24.69 -13.55 31.56
N ARG A 245 24.38 -13.51 30.25
CA ARG A 245 24.55 -14.56 29.24
C ARG A 245 25.96 -15.17 29.05
N LYS A 246 26.99 -14.71 29.75
CA LYS A 246 28.40 -15.16 29.60
C LYS A 246 28.99 -15.93 30.77
N HIS A 247 28.29 -16.11 31.87
CA HIS A 247 28.83 -16.77 33.05
C HIS A 247 28.08 -18.08 33.35
N LYS A 248 28.84 -19.05 33.89
CA LYS A 248 28.33 -20.35 34.37
C LYS A 248 26.99 -20.20 35.05
N ILE A 249 26.05 -21.05 34.65
CA ILE A 249 24.75 -21.24 35.29
C ILE A 249 24.98 -21.24 36.81
N LEU A 250 24.43 -20.24 37.51
CA LEU A 250 24.49 -20.17 38.98
C LEU A 250 23.44 -21.11 39.53
N THR A 251 23.86 -22.19 40.19
CA THR A 251 22.97 -23.06 40.91
C THR A 251 22.70 -22.43 42.28
N LEU A 252 21.48 -21.90 42.48
CA LEU A 252 21.06 -21.29 43.72
C LEU A 252 20.16 -22.27 44.48
N ASP A 253 20.55 -22.66 45.69
CA ASP A 253 19.69 -23.37 46.60
C ASP A 253 19.09 -22.43 47.70
N PHE A 254 18.27 -22.97 48.58
CA PHE A 254 17.67 -22.20 49.66
C PHE A 254 18.71 -21.55 50.59
N TYR A 255 19.86 -22.18 50.79
CA TYR A 255 20.92 -21.66 51.65
C TYR A 255 21.45 -20.31 51.18
N PHE A 256 21.62 -20.16 49.90
CA PHE A 256 22.06 -18.90 49.29
C PHE A 256 20.97 -17.81 49.28
N LEU A 257 19.69 -18.22 49.30
CA LEU A 257 18.56 -17.30 49.23
C LEU A 257 17.93 -16.99 50.62
N GLN A 258 18.45 -17.56 51.69
CA GLN A 258 17.93 -17.40 53.07
C GLN A 258 17.81 -15.93 53.46
N GLY A 259 18.67 -15.04 52.98
CA GLY A 259 18.63 -13.59 53.20
C GLY A 259 17.33 -12.94 52.81
N LEU A 260 16.56 -13.51 51.87
CA LEU A 260 15.24 -13.00 51.49
C LEU A 260 14.24 -13.02 52.66
N CYS A 261 14.40 -13.95 53.63
CA CYS A 261 13.54 -14.02 54.78
C CYS A 261 13.68 -12.81 55.73
N GLY A 262 14.81 -12.11 55.67
CA GLY A 262 15.06 -10.86 56.41
C GLY A 262 14.48 -9.61 55.80
N ILE A 263 13.97 -9.69 54.55
CA ILE A 263 13.42 -8.57 53.81
C ILE A 263 11.89 -8.59 53.88
N LYS A 264 11.26 -7.46 54.14
CA LYS A 264 9.81 -7.30 54.07
C LYS A 264 9.44 -6.79 52.69
N PHE A 265 8.77 -7.61 51.87
CA PHE A 265 8.31 -7.22 50.52
C PHE A 265 6.85 -7.62 50.29
N GLN A 266 6.17 -6.86 49.40
CA GLN A 266 4.84 -7.16 48.91
C GLN A 266 4.89 -7.94 47.62
N GLU A 267 5.78 -7.57 46.72
CA GLU A 267 5.95 -8.17 45.40
C GLU A 267 7.39 -8.61 45.21
N ILE A 268 7.60 -9.80 44.68
CA ILE A 268 8.92 -10.29 44.31
C ILE A 268 8.93 -10.77 42.86
N TYR A 269 9.92 -10.33 42.12
CA TYR A 269 10.32 -10.87 40.84
C TYR A 269 11.66 -11.58 41.01
N PHE A 270 11.69 -12.87 40.78
CA PHE A 270 12.86 -13.68 40.94
C PHE A 270 13.14 -14.54 39.74
N HIS A 271 14.29 -14.33 39.10
CA HIS A 271 14.76 -15.16 38.00
C HIS A 271 15.75 -16.20 38.57
N ILE A 272 15.31 -17.45 38.66
CA ILE A 272 16.09 -18.59 39.16
C ILE A 272 16.79 -19.23 37.97
N VAL A 273 18.09 -19.45 38.10
CA VAL A 273 18.86 -20.25 37.14
C VAL A 273 19.29 -21.53 37.84
N GLU A 274 19.03 -22.66 37.22
CA GLU A 274 19.28 -24.05 37.62
C GLU A 274 19.48 -24.33 39.11
N ARG A 275 18.76 -25.32 39.64
CA ARG A 275 18.77 -25.74 41.02
C ARG A 275 19.51 -27.06 41.19
N THR A 276 20.30 -27.22 42.29
CA THR A 276 20.77 -28.52 42.73
C THR A 276 19.70 -29.26 43.51
N PRO A 277 19.50 -30.58 43.30
CA PRO A 277 18.42 -31.34 43.87
C PRO A 277 18.54 -31.66 45.37
N THR A 278 19.44 -31.05 46.13
CA THR A 278 19.90 -31.55 47.42
C THR A 278 19.30 -30.89 48.68
N GLY A 279 18.29 -30.02 48.60
CA GLY A 279 17.83 -29.31 49.81
C GLY A 279 16.38 -29.53 50.18
N LYS A 280 16.07 -29.97 51.40
CA LYS A 280 14.74 -30.05 52.03
C LYS A 280 14.14 -28.66 52.40
N ASN A 281 14.74 -27.56 51.95
CA ASN A 281 14.40 -26.23 52.41
C ASN A 281 13.53 -25.53 51.39
N ASN A 282 12.44 -24.95 51.85
CA ASN A 282 11.39 -24.38 51.03
C ASN A 282 11.57 -22.85 50.83
N LEU A 283 12.10 -22.45 49.70
CA LEU A 283 12.26 -21.03 49.28
C LEU A 283 10.97 -20.22 49.42
N LEU A 284 9.83 -20.83 49.11
CA LEU A 284 8.52 -20.16 49.12
C LEU A 284 8.08 -19.76 50.54
N LEU A 285 8.69 -20.33 51.62
CA LEU A 285 8.42 -19.92 52.99
C LEU A 285 8.78 -18.45 53.26
N CYS A 286 9.83 -17.92 52.65
CA CYS A 286 10.19 -16.51 52.79
C CYS A 286 9.19 -15.58 52.07
N MET A 287 8.40 -16.12 51.14
CA MET A 287 7.44 -15.38 50.33
C MET A 287 6.00 -15.50 50.79
N ILE A 288 5.75 -16.15 51.95
CA ILE A 288 4.40 -16.50 52.43
C ILE A 288 3.47 -15.29 52.61
N ASN A 289 4.01 -14.11 52.84
CA ASN A 289 3.27 -12.85 53.02
C ASN A 289 3.25 -11.99 51.70
N ALA A 290 3.80 -12.48 50.63
CA ALA A 290 3.78 -11.74 49.39
C ALA A 290 2.38 -11.71 48.75
N THR A 291 2.03 -10.59 48.12
CA THR A 291 0.80 -10.42 47.35
C THR A 291 1.00 -10.78 45.89
N LYS A 292 2.26 -10.63 45.38
CA LYS A 292 2.64 -10.98 44.01
C LYS A 292 3.98 -11.69 43.99
N ILE A 293 4.00 -12.84 43.34
CA ILE A 293 5.22 -13.64 43.16
C ILE A 293 5.39 -13.90 41.65
N SER A 294 6.55 -13.57 41.14
CA SER A 294 6.97 -13.83 39.75
C SER A 294 8.27 -14.63 39.78
N LEU A 295 8.21 -15.91 39.42
CA LEU A 295 9.33 -16.82 39.30
C LEU A 295 9.60 -17.15 37.82
N ILE A 296 10.82 -16.99 37.39
CA ILE A 296 11.24 -17.23 36.00
C ILE A 296 12.41 -18.22 35.99
N ASP A 297 12.38 -19.16 35.07
CA ASP A 297 13.40 -20.18 34.82
C ASP A 297 13.79 -20.99 36.09
N GLY A 298 12.79 -21.45 36.86
CA GLY A 298 13.03 -22.21 38.09
C GLY A 298 12.41 -23.61 38.04
N GLU A 299 13.11 -24.61 38.56
CA GLU A 299 12.54 -25.92 38.83
C GLU A 299 11.82 -25.88 40.17
N LEU A 300 10.50 -26.08 40.19
CA LEU A 300 9.69 -26.16 41.42
C LEU A 300 9.12 -27.56 41.54
N LYS A 301 9.40 -28.25 42.68
CA LYS A 301 8.84 -29.57 42.96
C LYS A 301 7.53 -29.45 43.74
N ASP A 302 6.66 -30.42 43.62
CA ASP A 302 5.36 -30.45 44.29
C ASP A 302 5.49 -30.31 45.83
N THR A 303 6.57 -30.83 46.43
CA THR A 303 6.82 -30.75 47.86
C THR A 303 7.22 -29.36 48.40
N GLU A 304 7.47 -28.39 47.51
CA GLU A 304 7.98 -27.06 47.86
C GLU A 304 6.87 -26.01 47.97
N TRP A 305 5.68 -26.37 47.57
CA TRP A 305 4.57 -25.43 47.59
C TRP A 305 4.07 -25.20 49.03
N VAL A 306 3.79 -23.92 49.30
CA VAL A 306 3.25 -23.47 50.61
C VAL A 306 1.90 -22.78 50.39
N GLN A 307 1.11 -22.72 51.47
CA GLN A 307 -0.10 -21.91 51.46
C GLN A 307 0.29 -20.44 51.72
N PHE A 308 0.13 -19.61 50.73
CA PHE A 308 0.35 -18.17 50.83
C PHE A 308 -0.83 -17.52 51.56
N LYS A 309 -0.53 -16.54 52.43
CA LYS A 309 -1.58 -15.89 53.22
C LYS A 309 -2.45 -14.90 52.46
N GLN A 310 -1.88 -14.21 51.50
CA GLN A 310 -2.56 -13.10 50.81
C GLN A 310 -2.13 -12.91 49.35
N ILE A 311 -1.72 -13.98 48.70
CA ILE A 311 -1.29 -13.92 47.28
C ILE A 311 -2.47 -13.53 46.38
N LYS A 312 -2.25 -12.56 45.53
CA LYS A 312 -3.20 -12.12 44.49
C LYS A 312 -2.74 -12.50 43.10
N GLU A 313 -1.44 -12.44 42.83
CA GLU A 313 -0.86 -12.73 41.53
C GLU A 313 0.29 -13.72 41.67
N LEU A 314 0.22 -14.79 40.87
CA LEU A 314 1.28 -15.80 40.77
C LEU A 314 1.67 -15.92 39.29
N TYR A 315 2.95 -15.67 39.00
CA TYR A 315 3.54 -15.75 37.66
C TYR A 315 4.71 -16.74 37.65
N LEU A 316 4.59 -17.80 36.85
CA LEU A 316 5.58 -18.87 36.70
C LEU A 316 5.90 -19.01 35.22
N ALA A 317 7.09 -18.57 34.79
CA ALA A 317 7.50 -18.67 33.37
C ALA A 317 8.83 -19.43 33.24
N GLY A 318 8.94 -20.24 32.15
CA GLY A 318 10.15 -21.04 31.91
C GLY A 318 10.44 -22.08 33.02
N SER A 319 9.53 -22.25 33.97
CA SER A 319 9.71 -23.18 35.11
C SER A 319 9.60 -24.61 34.59
N ARG A 320 10.56 -25.45 34.91
CA ARG A 320 10.49 -26.89 34.61
C ARG A 320 9.55 -27.55 35.59
N LEU A 321 8.25 -27.26 35.45
CA LEU A 321 7.22 -27.90 36.29
C LEU A 321 6.97 -29.31 35.75
N GLU A 322 7.20 -30.34 36.55
CA GLU A 322 6.85 -31.71 36.20
C GLU A 322 5.32 -31.88 36.27
N ASN A 323 4.70 -31.25 37.26
CA ASN A 323 3.25 -31.22 37.46
C ASN A 323 2.81 -29.84 37.98
N ILE A 324 1.60 -29.41 37.66
CA ILE A 324 1.00 -28.26 38.34
C ILE A 324 0.49 -28.75 39.72
N PRO A 325 0.93 -28.15 40.83
CA PRO A 325 0.54 -28.58 42.16
C PRO A 325 -0.91 -28.20 42.47
N SER A 326 -1.83 -28.94 41.89
CA SER A 326 -3.27 -28.68 41.93
C SER A 326 -3.83 -28.57 43.36
N ARG A 327 -3.41 -29.48 44.25
CA ARG A 327 -3.86 -29.46 45.66
C ARG A 327 -3.41 -28.23 46.42
N GLN A 328 -2.20 -27.76 46.19
CA GLN A 328 -1.62 -26.59 46.84
C GLN A 328 -2.19 -25.28 46.24
N LEU A 329 -2.42 -25.26 44.95
CA LEU A 329 -3.08 -24.12 44.27
C LEU A 329 -4.55 -24.01 44.68
N SER A 330 -5.27 -25.12 44.83
CA SER A 330 -6.68 -25.11 45.23
C SER A 330 -6.97 -24.43 46.56
N ASN A 331 -5.97 -24.30 47.45
CA ASN A 331 -6.07 -23.63 48.73
C ASN A 331 -5.72 -22.13 48.69
N GLN A 332 -5.45 -21.58 47.50
CA GLN A 332 -5.08 -20.17 47.33
C GLN A 332 -6.33 -19.32 47.05
N TYR A 333 -7.24 -19.22 48.02
CA TYR A 333 -8.56 -18.55 47.87
C TYR A 333 -8.47 -17.05 47.53
N THR A 334 -7.34 -16.40 47.77
CA THR A 334 -7.13 -14.99 47.51
C THR A 334 -6.60 -14.70 46.09
N LEU A 335 -6.21 -15.73 45.35
CA LEU A 335 -5.59 -15.61 44.03
C LEU A 335 -6.56 -15.03 42.99
N GLN A 336 -6.13 -13.97 42.31
CA GLN A 336 -6.86 -13.26 41.29
C GLN A 336 -6.26 -13.47 39.90
N LYS A 337 -4.93 -13.61 39.80
CA LYS A 337 -4.21 -13.80 38.55
C LYS A 337 -3.21 -14.96 38.67
N LEU A 338 -3.33 -15.91 37.74
CA LEU A 338 -2.43 -17.05 37.59
C LEU A 338 -1.84 -17.05 36.18
N THR A 339 -0.51 -17.03 36.09
CA THR A 339 0.22 -17.17 34.81
C THR A 339 1.23 -18.30 34.97
N ILE A 340 1.14 -19.29 34.08
CA ILE A 340 2.09 -20.42 34.02
C ILE A 340 2.42 -20.60 32.57
N THR A 341 3.60 -20.13 32.12
CA THR A 341 3.97 -20.07 30.70
C THR A 341 5.36 -20.64 30.43
N GLU A 342 5.62 -21.00 29.19
CA GLU A 342 6.96 -21.36 28.71
C GLU A 342 7.58 -22.59 29.43
N ASN A 343 6.76 -23.57 29.84
CA ASN A 343 7.28 -24.79 30.44
C ASN A 343 7.69 -25.79 29.32
N ILE A 344 8.90 -26.35 29.45
CA ILE A 344 9.50 -27.22 28.44
C ILE A 344 8.93 -28.65 28.51
N HIS A 345 8.41 -29.07 29.66
CA HIS A 345 7.81 -30.41 29.82
C HIS A 345 6.29 -30.36 29.68
N PRO A 346 5.70 -31.38 29.06
CA PRO A 346 4.24 -31.47 28.97
C PRO A 346 3.64 -31.52 30.36
N VAL A 347 3.00 -30.44 30.77
CA VAL A 347 2.36 -30.36 32.08
C VAL A 347 1.06 -31.14 32.06
N ALA A 348 0.89 -32.14 32.93
CA ALA A 348 -0.37 -32.83 33.09
C ALA A 348 -1.34 -31.94 33.89
N PHE A 349 -2.36 -31.41 33.22
CA PHE A 349 -3.38 -30.53 33.80
C PHE A 349 -4.56 -31.31 34.42
N PHE A 350 -4.41 -32.62 34.62
CA PHE A 350 -5.55 -33.54 34.77
C PHE A 350 -6.27 -33.56 36.13
N ASP A 351 -5.68 -33.00 37.20
CA ASP A 351 -6.30 -33.06 38.53
C ASP A 351 -6.75 -31.71 39.09
N LEU A 352 -6.93 -30.73 38.24
CA LEU A 352 -7.27 -29.38 38.64
C LEU A 352 -8.78 -29.21 38.95
N MET A 353 -9.30 -29.93 39.95
CA MET A 353 -10.47 -29.41 40.68
C MET A 353 -10.03 -28.24 41.56
N ILE A 354 -9.66 -27.14 40.94
CA ILE A 354 -9.10 -26.00 41.65
C ILE A 354 -10.25 -25.06 42.01
N ASN A 355 -10.51 -24.94 43.33
CA ASN A 355 -11.49 -23.98 43.83
C ASN A 355 -10.80 -22.62 44.04
N MET A 356 -10.91 -21.75 43.07
CA MET A 356 -10.36 -20.39 43.09
C MET A 356 -11.46 -19.35 42.80
N PRO A 357 -12.32 -19.05 43.75
CA PRO A 357 -13.53 -18.26 43.53
C PRO A 357 -13.26 -16.78 43.18
N LEU A 358 -12.07 -16.28 43.44
CA LEU A 358 -11.66 -14.89 43.13
C LEU A 358 -10.79 -14.77 41.89
N LEU A 359 -10.47 -15.87 41.22
CA LEU A 359 -9.60 -15.87 40.04
C LEU A 359 -10.28 -15.18 38.88
N GLN A 360 -9.59 -14.18 38.28
CA GLN A 360 -10.07 -13.36 37.17
C GLN A 360 -9.29 -13.60 35.89
N TYR A 361 -8.03 -14.01 36.02
CA TYR A 361 -7.09 -14.14 34.90
C TYR A 361 -6.31 -15.46 34.99
N ILE A 362 -6.34 -16.23 33.92
CA ILE A 362 -5.48 -17.42 33.73
C ILE A 362 -4.74 -17.26 32.39
N ASP A 363 -3.43 -17.43 32.42
CA ASP A 363 -2.58 -17.61 31.28
C ASP A 363 -1.74 -18.88 31.43
N ILE A 364 -2.01 -19.84 30.57
CA ILE A 364 -1.30 -21.13 30.52
C ILE A 364 -0.78 -21.38 29.10
N SER A 365 -0.45 -20.31 28.44
CA SER A 365 0.09 -20.35 27.06
C SER A 365 1.52 -20.90 27.02
N LYS A 366 1.95 -21.38 25.85
CA LYS A 366 3.32 -21.83 25.56
C LYS A 366 3.81 -22.98 26.47
N ASN A 367 2.96 -23.91 26.85
CA ASN A 367 3.30 -24.98 27.82
C ASN A 367 3.38 -26.37 27.21
N GLN A 368 3.30 -26.51 25.89
CA GLN A 368 3.21 -27.82 25.24
C GLN A 368 2.11 -28.72 25.81
N LEU A 369 1.03 -28.14 26.33
CA LEU A 369 -0.07 -28.86 26.94
C LEU A 369 -0.69 -29.82 25.95
N LEU A 370 -0.93 -31.05 26.44
CA LEU A 370 -1.70 -32.06 25.74
C LEU A 370 -2.93 -32.41 26.58
N LEU A 371 -4.06 -31.77 26.25
CA LEU A 371 -5.30 -31.97 26.99
C LEU A 371 -6.28 -32.83 26.17
N ARG A 372 -6.57 -34.03 26.67
CA ARG A 372 -7.57 -34.91 26.06
C ARG A 372 -8.80 -34.98 26.96
N GLY A 373 -9.97 -34.66 26.36
CA GLY A 373 -11.23 -34.67 27.10
C GLY A 373 -11.40 -33.55 28.12
N CYS A 374 -10.80 -32.38 27.80
CA CYS A 374 -10.88 -31.17 28.63
C CYS A 374 -12.26 -30.50 28.44
N CYS A 375 -12.81 -29.73 29.29
CA CYS A 375 -12.37 -29.14 30.59
C CYS A 375 -13.59 -28.91 31.50
N HIS A 376 -14.74 -29.59 31.28
CA HIS A 376 -16.05 -29.22 31.85
C HIS A 376 -16.09 -29.15 33.37
N THR A 377 -15.14 -29.81 34.06
CA THR A 377 -15.04 -29.77 35.52
C THR A 377 -13.98 -28.82 36.02
N ILE A 378 -12.99 -28.50 35.24
CA ILE A 378 -11.83 -27.69 35.63
C ILE A 378 -12.25 -26.27 36.00
N PHE A 379 -13.08 -25.67 35.17
CA PHE A 379 -13.45 -24.26 35.30
C PHE A 379 -14.72 -24.02 36.16
N LYS A 380 -15.40 -25.07 36.60
CA LYS A 380 -16.68 -24.98 37.32
C LYS A 380 -16.61 -24.13 38.61
N PHE A 381 -15.46 -24.04 39.26
CA PHE A 381 -15.24 -23.32 40.51
C PHE A 381 -14.50 -21.97 40.31
N MET A 382 -14.58 -21.38 39.15
CA MET A 382 -13.94 -20.09 38.80
C MET A 382 -14.96 -19.09 38.26
N PRO A 383 -16.03 -18.76 38.97
CA PRO A 383 -17.15 -17.97 38.43
C PRO A 383 -16.80 -16.53 38.05
N LYS A 384 -15.66 -15.99 38.54
CA LYS A 384 -15.17 -14.64 38.28
C LYS A 384 -14.12 -14.59 37.16
N LEU A 385 -13.83 -15.70 36.50
CA LEU A 385 -12.81 -15.73 35.45
C LEU A 385 -13.25 -14.88 34.26
N GLN A 386 -12.43 -13.87 33.94
CA GLN A 386 -12.67 -12.94 32.82
C GLN A 386 -11.72 -13.17 31.65
N HIS A 387 -10.52 -13.68 31.91
CA HIS A 387 -9.50 -13.88 30.89
C HIS A 387 -8.92 -15.30 30.99
N LEU A 388 -8.98 -16.02 29.87
CA LEU A 388 -8.41 -17.36 29.74
C LEU A 388 -7.54 -17.42 28.47
N ASN A 389 -6.23 -17.55 28.64
CA ASN A 389 -5.28 -17.75 27.56
C ASN A 389 -4.69 -19.16 27.62
N MET A 390 -4.94 -19.96 26.59
CA MET A 390 -4.40 -21.32 26.40
C MET A 390 -3.63 -21.44 25.08
N SER A 391 -3.21 -20.34 24.51
CA SER A 391 -2.57 -20.29 23.19
C SER A 391 -1.20 -20.98 23.15
N LEU A 392 -0.70 -21.29 21.95
CA LEU A 392 0.64 -21.85 21.73
C LEU A 392 0.89 -23.16 22.52
N ASN A 393 -0.12 -23.99 22.63
CA ASN A 393 -0.03 -25.31 23.21
C ASN A 393 -0.06 -26.41 22.13
N SER A 394 0.32 -27.64 22.48
CA SER A 394 0.48 -28.71 21.51
C SER A 394 -0.85 -29.18 20.90
N GLU A 395 -1.76 -29.64 21.76
CA GLU A 395 -3.03 -30.19 21.33
C GLU A 395 -4.10 -30.15 22.45
N ILE A 396 -5.27 -29.63 22.14
CA ILE A 396 -6.41 -29.61 23.05
C ILE A 396 -7.61 -30.29 22.38
N GLN A 397 -8.20 -31.27 23.08
CA GLN A 397 -9.45 -31.89 22.70
C GLN A 397 -10.52 -31.54 23.72
N PHE A 398 -11.44 -30.67 23.36
CA PHE A 398 -12.53 -30.25 24.22
C PHE A 398 -13.67 -31.30 24.27
N LEU A 399 -14.33 -31.37 25.43
CA LEU A 399 -15.64 -32.04 25.59
C LEU A 399 -16.78 -31.14 25.11
N TYR A 400 -18.02 -31.66 25.07
CA TYR A 400 -19.17 -30.93 24.52
C TYR A 400 -19.44 -29.55 25.15
N LYS A 401 -19.22 -29.41 26.49
CA LYS A 401 -19.43 -28.15 27.24
C LYS A 401 -18.19 -27.80 28.06
N PRO A 402 -17.08 -27.46 27.41
CA PRO A 402 -15.78 -27.29 28.09
C PRO A 402 -15.71 -26.04 28.99
N PHE A 403 -16.52 -25.04 28.74
CA PHE A 403 -16.49 -23.75 29.43
C PHE A 403 -17.64 -23.56 30.42
N GLN A 404 -18.23 -24.64 30.90
CA GLN A 404 -19.32 -24.56 31.88
C GLN A 404 -18.85 -23.94 33.19
N GLY A 405 -19.56 -22.91 33.67
CA GLY A 405 -19.20 -22.14 34.86
C GLY A 405 -18.35 -20.92 34.62
N LEU A 406 -17.97 -20.61 33.36
CA LEU A 406 -17.25 -19.41 32.96
C LEU A 406 -18.18 -18.31 32.44
N ASP A 407 -19.26 -18.03 33.15
CA ASP A 407 -20.30 -17.11 32.70
C ASP A 407 -19.80 -15.64 32.61
N SER A 408 -18.75 -15.29 33.35
CA SER A 408 -18.11 -13.95 33.35
C SER A 408 -16.95 -13.81 32.35
N LEU A 409 -16.68 -14.82 31.51
CA LEU A 409 -15.52 -14.82 30.64
C LEU A 409 -15.65 -13.76 29.52
N GLN A 410 -14.66 -12.87 29.42
CA GLN A 410 -14.61 -11.79 28.43
C GLN A 410 -13.57 -12.02 27.31
N VAL A 411 -12.48 -12.70 27.65
CA VAL A 411 -11.37 -12.96 26.73
C VAL A 411 -11.04 -14.46 26.74
N LEU A 412 -11.10 -15.06 25.57
CA LEU A 412 -10.71 -16.45 25.33
C LEU A 412 -9.73 -16.52 24.17
N ASP A 413 -8.52 -17.05 24.47
CA ASP A 413 -7.45 -17.16 23.50
C ASP A 413 -6.85 -18.56 23.50
N PHE A 414 -6.85 -19.22 22.35
CA PHE A 414 -6.16 -20.48 22.08
C PHE A 414 -5.55 -20.52 20.68
N HIS A 415 -5.05 -19.39 20.23
CA HIS A 415 -4.34 -19.34 18.95
C HIS A 415 -3.12 -20.27 18.92
N HIS A 416 -2.76 -20.74 17.72
CA HIS A 416 -1.65 -21.69 17.52
C HIS A 416 -1.73 -22.95 18.43
N THR A 417 -2.94 -23.40 18.72
CA THR A 417 -3.19 -24.62 19.50
C THR A 417 -3.98 -25.61 18.64
N LYS A 418 -3.43 -26.80 18.43
CA LYS A 418 -4.11 -27.79 17.59
C LYS A 418 -5.40 -28.27 18.26
N LEU A 419 -6.53 -27.88 17.73
CA LEU A 419 -7.83 -28.31 18.22
C LEU A 419 -8.33 -29.53 17.44
N LYS A 420 -8.53 -30.68 18.12
CA LYS A 420 -8.93 -31.93 17.48
C LYS A 420 -10.42 -32.02 17.12
N SER A 421 -11.29 -31.29 17.82
CA SER A 421 -12.72 -31.29 17.49
C SER A 421 -13.33 -29.92 17.75
N VAL A 422 -14.28 -29.53 16.92
CA VAL A 422 -15.01 -28.26 17.01
C VAL A 422 -16.44 -28.47 17.53
N ASN A 423 -16.77 -29.67 17.93
CA ASN A 423 -18.13 -30.01 18.41
C ASN A 423 -18.35 -29.59 19.86
N PHE A 424 -17.78 -28.50 20.29
CA PHE A 424 -17.99 -27.95 21.63
C PHE A 424 -18.87 -26.69 21.55
N ASN A 425 -19.70 -26.53 22.58
CA ASN A 425 -20.68 -25.45 22.67
C ASN A 425 -20.13 -24.31 23.54
N MET A 426 -20.24 -23.08 23.07
CA MET A 426 -19.85 -21.84 23.75
C MET A 426 -21.05 -20.98 24.18
N GLU A 427 -22.29 -21.45 24.07
CA GLU A 427 -23.52 -20.66 24.32
C GLU A 427 -23.60 -20.03 25.73
N ASN A 428 -22.90 -20.59 26.71
CA ASN A 428 -22.83 -20.02 28.06
C ASN A 428 -21.91 -18.81 28.19
N LEU A 429 -21.01 -18.55 27.20
CA LEU A 429 -20.05 -17.44 27.23
C LEU A 429 -20.69 -16.12 26.78
N LYS A 430 -21.77 -15.72 27.45
CA LYS A 430 -22.56 -14.54 27.02
C LYS A 430 -21.81 -13.22 27.14
N ASP A 431 -20.83 -13.10 28.02
CA ASP A 431 -20.04 -11.90 28.26
C ASP A 431 -18.75 -11.87 27.43
N LEU A 432 -18.53 -12.87 26.54
CA LEU A 432 -17.33 -12.95 25.74
C LEU A 432 -17.26 -11.78 24.74
N MET A 433 -16.15 -11.03 24.80
CA MET A 433 -15.86 -9.87 23.94
C MET A 433 -14.73 -10.13 22.94
N TYR A 434 -13.78 -10.99 23.30
CA TYR A 434 -12.61 -11.31 22.47
C TYR A 434 -12.45 -12.82 22.37
N LEU A 435 -12.37 -13.32 21.14
CA LEU A 435 -12.10 -14.73 20.83
C LEU A 435 -11.01 -14.83 19.78
N ASP A 436 -9.91 -15.51 20.12
CA ASP A 436 -8.82 -15.78 19.16
C ASP A 436 -8.61 -17.29 19.03
N MET A 437 -8.85 -17.81 17.84
CA MET A 437 -8.68 -19.20 17.44
C MET A 437 -7.73 -19.32 16.24
N SER A 438 -6.86 -18.33 16.07
CA SER A 438 -5.96 -18.21 14.91
C SER A 438 -5.03 -19.41 14.79
N TYR A 439 -4.81 -19.90 13.57
CA TYR A 439 -3.85 -20.95 13.24
C TYR A 439 -3.97 -22.23 14.08
N SER A 440 -5.19 -22.58 14.47
CA SER A 440 -5.48 -23.73 15.37
C SER A 440 -5.84 -25.00 14.62
N ARG A 441 -5.70 -25.01 13.28
CA ARG A 441 -5.99 -26.14 12.39
C ARG A 441 -7.42 -26.66 12.53
N ILE A 442 -8.35 -25.77 12.83
CA ILE A 442 -9.76 -26.10 12.98
C ILE A 442 -10.36 -26.32 11.59
N ILE A 443 -11.23 -27.35 11.48
CA ILE A 443 -12.10 -27.51 10.33
C ILE A 443 -13.52 -27.15 10.80
N PHE A 444 -14.00 -25.99 10.37
CA PHE A 444 -15.37 -25.56 10.67
C PHE A 444 -16.36 -26.29 9.77
N THR A 445 -17.17 -27.14 10.36
CA THR A 445 -18.20 -27.94 9.67
C THR A 445 -19.64 -27.56 10.09
N HIS A 446 -19.77 -26.77 11.16
CA HIS A 446 -21.04 -26.34 11.71
C HIS A 446 -21.21 -24.83 11.68
N GLU A 447 -22.34 -24.38 11.16
CA GLU A 447 -22.66 -22.96 11.01
C GLU A 447 -23.05 -22.26 12.31
N PHE A 448 -23.30 -22.98 13.42
CA PHE A 448 -23.77 -22.41 14.70
C PHE A 448 -22.71 -22.40 15.81
N ILE A 449 -21.44 -22.53 15.48
CA ILE A 449 -20.35 -22.61 16.50
C ILE A 449 -20.27 -21.37 17.40
N PHE A 450 -20.61 -20.19 16.87
CA PHE A 450 -20.60 -18.92 17.60
C PHE A 450 -21.99 -18.52 18.11
N LYS A 451 -22.92 -19.45 18.17
CA LYS A 451 -24.29 -19.21 18.68
C LYS A 451 -24.24 -18.70 20.13
N GLY A 452 -25.02 -17.66 20.41
CA GLY A 452 -25.13 -17.07 21.74
C GLY A 452 -24.06 -16.05 22.10
N LEU A 453 -23.00 -15.83 21.28
CA LEU A 453 -21.92 -14.89 21.54
C LEU A 453 -22.28 -13.44 21.12
N GLY A 454 -23.45 -12.95 21.54
CA GLY A 454 -23.99 -11.64 21.13
C GLY A 454 -23.19 -10.42 21.59
N ASN A 455 -22.28 -10.56 22.56
CA ASN A 455 -21.42 -9.50 23.05
C ASN A 455 -20.01 -9.51 22.43
N LEU A 456 -19.73 -10.48 21.52
CA LEU A 456 -18.41 -10.60 20.91
C LEU A 456 -18.10 -9.38 20.03
N ARG A 457 -16.94 -8.75 20.29
CA ARG A 457 -16.44 -7.58 19.54
C ARG A 457 -15.30 -7.92 18.61
N VAL A 458 -14.45 -8.87 19.00
CA VAL A 458 -13.27 -9.28 18.24
C VAL A 458 -13.30 -10.77 18.03
N LEU A 459 -13.31 -11.20 16.77
CA LEU A 459 -13.19 -12.59 16.36
C LEU A 459 -11.99 -12.73 15.42
N LYS A 460 -11.02 -13.56 15.83
CA LYS A 460 -9.86 -13.91 15.01
C LYS A 460 -9.81 -15.41 14.79
N ILE A 461 -9.92 -15.81 13.53
CA ILE A 461 -9.91 -17.22 13.11
C ILE A 461 -9.02 -17.48 11.88
N PRO A 462 -7.94 -16.67 11.63
CA PRO A 462 -7.08 -16.90 10.48
C PRO A 462 -6.39 -18.27 10.51
N GLY A 463 -5.99 -18.76 9.33
CA GLY A 463 -5.23 -19.99 9.19
C GLY A 463 -5.99 -21.26 9.57
N ASN A 464 -7.31 -21.24 9.51
CA ASN A 464 -8.20 -22.39 9.72
C ASN A 464 -8.88 -22.80 8.41
N TYR A 465 -9.67 -23.85 8.45
CA TYR A 465 -10.35 -24.41 7.28
C TYR A 465 -11.86 -24.36 7.44
N PHE A 466 -12.58 -24.10 6.34
CA PHE A 466 -14.03 -24.07 6.30
C PHE A 466 -14.54 -25.10 5.29
N GLN A 467 -15.56 -25.82 5.66
CA GLN A 467 -16.16 -26.86 4.81
C GLN A 467 -17.63 -26.56 4.56
N GLY A 468 -18.03 -26.44 3.29
CA GLY A 468 -19.38 -26.10 2.90
C GLY A 468 -19.78 -24.64 3.16
N ASP A 469 -21.07 -24.32 3.05
CA ASP A 469 -21.59 -22.96 3.16
C ASP A 469 -21.80 -22.50 4.63
N VAL A 470 -20.85 -22.81 5.50
CA VAL A 470 -20.95 -22.51 6.95
C VAL A 470 -21.12 -21.02 7.25
N PHE A 471 -20.66 -20.14 6.36
CA PHE A 471 -20.72 -18.68 6.55
C PHE A 471 -22.15 -18.13 6.52
N LEU A 472 -23.15 -18.86 6.01
CA LEU A 472 -24.51 -18.36 5.89
C LEU A 472 -25.14 -18.02 7.25
N HIS A 473 -24.85 -18.80 8.30
CA HIS A 473 -25.40 -18.61 9.63
C HIS A 473 -24.36 -18.45 10.72
N MET A 474 -23.06 -18.61 10.39
CA MET A 474 -21.97 -18.58 11.37
C MET A 474 -21.93 -17.27 12.18
N PHE A 475 -22.24 -16.15 11.56
CA PHE A 475 -22.15 -14.82 12.16
C PHE A 475 -23.48 -14.22 12.60
N VAL A 476 -24.56 -14.97 12.57
CA VAL A 476 -25.95 -14.47 12.80
C VAL A 476 -26.12 -13.80 14.17
N ASP A 477 -25.50 -14.37 15.22
CA ASP A 477 -25.60 -13.87 16.59
C ASP A 477 -24.57 -12.79 16.93
N LEU A 478 -23.56 -12.56 16.08
CA LEU A 478 -22.43 -11.66 16.34
C LEU A 478 -22.76 -10.18 16.05
N LYS A 479 -23.86 -9.68 16.61
CA LYS A 479 -24.41 -8.35 16.27
C LYS A 479 -23.53 -7.17 16.69
N ARG A 480 -22.62 -7.36 17.68
CA ARG A 480 -21.68 -6.36 18.21
C ARG A 480 -20.26 -6.55 17.72
N LEU A 481 -20.05 -7.38 16.69
CA LEU A 481 -18.72 -7.64 16.18
C LEU A 481 -18.14 -6.38 15.50
N GLU A 482 -16.99 -5.94 15.97
CA GLU A 482 -16.26 -4.77 15.48
C GLU A 482 -15.06 -5.17 14.59
N ILE A 483 -14.41 -6.28 14.92
CA ILE A 483 -13.20 -6.77 14.23
C ILE A 483 -13.39 -8.25 13.88
N LEU A 484 -13.25 -8.57 12.59
CA LEU A 484 -13.29 -9.93 12.06
C LEU A 484 -12.04 -10.19 11.23
N ASP A 485 -11.26 -11.18 11.64
CA ASP A 485 -10.09 -11.66 10.91
C ASP A 485 -10.30 -13.11 10.49
N ILE A 486 -10.41 -13.34 9.16
CA ILE A 486 -10.54 -14.66 8.52
C ILE A 486 -9.48 -14.79 7.44
N SER A 487 -8.27 -14.32 7.69
CA SER A 487 -7.16 -14.37 6.75
C SER A 487 -6.59 -15.78 6.63
N SER A 488 -5.98 -16.09 5.48
CA SER A 488 -5.27 -17.36 5.22
C SER A 488 -6.12 -18.62 5.48
N CYS A 489 -7.39 -18.59 5.10
CA CYS A 489 -8.35 -19.68 5.33
C CYS A 489 -8.71 -20.47 4.06
N GLY A 490 -8.13 -20.10 2.89
CA GLY A 490 -8.42 -20.73 1.60
C GLY A 490 -9.83 -20.45 1.07
N ILE A 491 -10.44 -19.34 1.46
CA ILE A 491 -11.81 -18.97 1.09
C ILE A 491 -11.79 -18.39 -0.34
N ASP A 492 -12.67 -18.91 -1.19
CA ASP A 492 -12.82 -18.48 -2.58
C ASP A 492 -13.98 -17.50 -2.80
N SER A 493 -15.02 -17.57 -1.97
CA SER A 493 -16.23 -16.77 -2.12
C SER A 493 -17.03 -16.67 -0.82
N PHE A 494 -17.90 -15.66 -0.74
CA PHE A 494 -18.92 -15.51 0.29
C PHE A 494 -20.28 -15.30 -0.34
N LEU A 495 -21.30 -15.87 0.28
CA LEU A 495 -22.68 -15.53 -0.05
C LEU A 495 -22.98 -14.09 0.39
N TRP A 496 -23.73 -13.35 -0.39
CA TRP A 496 -24.08 -11.96 -0.06
C TRP A 496 -24.70 -11.79 1.33
N LYS A 497 -25.49 -12.78 1.78
CA LYS A 497 -26.16 -12.77 3.11
C LYS A 497 -25.23 -13.05 4.30
N SER A 498 -24.03 -13.55 4.10
CA SER A 498 -23.13 -14.01 5.17
C SER A 498 -22.82 -12.95 6.23
N PHE A 499 -22.78 -11.67 5.84
CA PHE A 499 -22.42 -10.54 6.70
C PHE A 499 -23.61 -9.68 7.13
N GLY A 500 -24.86 -10.08 6.83
CA GLY A 500 -26.06 -9.25 7.00
C GLY A 500 -26.33 -8.73 8.42
N ASN A 501 -25.84 -9.41 9.45
CA ASN A 501 -26.06 -9.06 10.85
C ASN A 501 -24.89 -8.29 11.49
N LEU A 502 -23.76 -8.10 10.79
CA LEU A 502 -22.53 -7.49 11.34
C LEU A 502 -22.56 -5.95 11.27
N LYS A 503 -23.61 -5.32 11.75
CA LYS A 503 -23.85 -3.87 11.60
C LYS A 503 -22.82 -2.97 12.29
N GLU A 504 -22.07 -3.48 13.25
CA GLU A 504 -21.03 -2.74 13.99
C GLU A 504 -19.61 -3.07 13.47
N LEU A 505 -19.48 -3.89 12.42
CA LEU A 505 -18.17 -4.31 11.92
C LEU A 505 -17.42 -3.15 11.27
N ARG A 506 -16.24 -2.85 11.82
CA ARG A 506 -15.36 -1.76 11.41
C ARG A 506 -14.10 -2.25 10.70
N HIS A 507 -13.58 -3.42 11.09
CA HIS A 507 -12.36 -3.99 10.55
C HIS A 507 -12.62 -5.40 10.03
N LEU A 508 -12.36 -5.62 8.75
CA LEU A 508 -12.48 -6.92 8.09
C LEU A 508 -11.16 -7.29 7.42
N THR A 509 -10.53 -8.38 7.88
CA THR A 509 -9.32 -8.94 7.28
C THR A 509 -9.63 -10.23 6.57
N LEU A 510 -9.39 -10.27 5.26
CA LEU A 510 -9.58 -11.40 4.37
C LEU A 510 -8.31 -11.73 3.57
N SER A 511 -7.17 -11.23 4.03
CA SER A 511 -5.88 -11.38 3.32
C SER A 511 -5.45 -12.84 3.22
N GLY A 512 -4.68 -13.18 2.16
CA GLY A 512 -4.13 -14.53 1.99
C GLY A 512 -5.19 -15.62 1.69
N ASN A 513 -6.32 -15.24 1.14
CA ASN A 513 -7.37 -16.16 0.66
C ASN A 513 -7.31 -16.35 -0.87
N THR A 514 -8.33 -16.95 -1.46
CA THR A 514 -8.43 -17.19 -2.91
C THR A 514 -9.61 -16.45 -3.55
N LEU A 515 -10.01 -15.33 -2.96
CA LEU A 515 -11.14 -14.53 -3.42
C LEU A 515 -10.87 -13.96 -4.82
N THR A 516 -11.84 -14.14 -5.71
CA THR A 516 -11.82 -13.58 -7.07
C THR A 516 -12.78 -12.40 -7.23
N ALA A 517 -13.83 -12.34 -6.40
CA ALA A 517 -14.85 -11.29 -6.40
C ALA A 517 -15.22 -10.86 -4.96
N ILE A 518 -15.75 -9.65 -4.83
CA ILE A 518 -16.08 -9.04 -3.53
C ILE A 518 -17.52 -8.51 -3.45
N ASP A 519 -18.46 -9.07 -4.21
CA ASP A 519 -19.86 -8.61 -4.26
C ASP A 519 -20.54 -8.57 -2.89
N PHE A 520 -20.11 -9.41 -1.96
CA PHE A 520 -20.62 -9.45 -0.59
C PHE A 520 -20.44 -8.12 0.16
N VAL A 521 -19.49 -7.27 -0.24
CA VAL A 521 -19.21 -5.97 0.41
C VAL A 521 -20.37 -4.98 0.23
N THR A 522 -21.19 -5.18 -0.79
CA THR A 522 -22.39 -4.34 -1.03
C THR A 522 -23.52 -4.60 -0.03
N ASN A 523 -23.34 -5.59 0.87
CA ASN A 523 -24.35 -5.89 1.89
C ASN A 523 -24.48 -4.73 2.91
N PRO A 524 -25.70 -4.23 3.19
CA PRO A 524 -25.93 -3.17 4.17
C PRO A 524 -25.42 -3.49 5.59
N GLY A 525 -25.25 -4.76 5.93
CA GLY A 525 -24.63 -5.19 7.20
C GLY A 525 -23.19 -4.70 7.38
N LEU A 526 -22.50 -4.35 6.29
CA LEU A 526 -21.11 -3.86 6.31
C LEU A 526 -21.01 -2.33 6.21
N ALA A 527 -22.09 -1.60 6.38
CA ALA A 527 -22.11 -0.13 6.23
C ALA A 527 -21.18 0.62 7.21
N ALA A 528 -20.86 0.04 8.36
CA ALA A 528 -19.95 0.61 9.36
C ALA A 528 -18.46 0.37 9.07
N LEU A 529 -18.14 -0.42 8.02
CA LEU A 529 -16.78 -0.84 7.72
C LEU A 529 -15.89 0.37 7.38
N SER A 530 -14.78 0.48 8.10
CA SER A 530 -13.80 1.56 7.92
C SER A 530 -12.45 1.05 7.42
N TRP A 531 -12.14 -0.22 7.65
CA TRP A 531 -10.87 -0.84 7.27
C TRP A 531 -11.13 -2.23 6.67
N MET A 532 -10.61 -2.46 5.47
CA MET A 532 -10.74 -3.74 4.77
C MET A 532 -9.41 -4.16 4.14
N ASP A 533 -8.98 -5.37 4.47
CA ASP A 533 -7.76 -5.96 3.92
C ASP A 533 -8.13 -7.17 3.05
N LEU A 534 -7.88 -7.03 1.75
CA LEU A 534 -8.05 -8.05 0.71
C LEU A 534 -6.71 -8.41 0.07
N SER A 535 -5.59 -8.07 0.72
CA SER A 535 -4.27 -8.35 0.18
C SER A 535 -4.04 -9.85 -0.03
N GLN A 536 -3.14 -10.22 -0.96
CA GLN A 536 -2.77 -11.62 -1.21
C GLN A 536 -3.97 -12.51 -1.57
N ASN A 537 -4.87 -12.03 -2.42
CA ASN A 537 -6.00 -12.78 -2.97
C ASN A 537 -5.83 -12.99 -4.49
N GLN A 538 -6.89 -13.42 -5.17
CA GLN A 538 -6.92 -13.66 -6.62
C GLN A 538 -7.80 -12.63 -7.36
N ILE A 539 -7.94 -11.43 -6.81
CA ILE A 539 -8.78 -10.38 -7.37
C ILE A 539 -8.08 -9.79 -8.58
N SER A 540 -8.67 -9.98 -9.77
CA SER A 540 -8.18 -9.40 -11.02
C SER A 540 -8.87 -8.06 -11.34
N HIS A 541 -10.14 -7.95 -10.97
CA HIS A 541 -10.94 -6.74 -11.17
C HIS A 541 -12.07 -6.67 -10.14
N ILE A 542 -12.60 -5.48 -9.95
CA ILE A 542 -13.82 -5.25 -9.15
C ILE A 542 -14.84 -4.55 -10.06
N ALA A 543 -16.04 -5.13 -10.14
CA ALA A 543 -17.10 -4.59 -10.99
C ALA A 543 -17.52 -3.17 -10.56
N VAL A 544 -17.85 -2.32 -11.51
CA VAL A 544 -18.17 -0.90 -11.28
C VAL A 544 -19.33 -0.73 -10.29
N HIS A 545 -20.35 -1.58 -10.36
CA HIS A 545 -21.48 -1.52 -9.42
C HIS A 545 -21.06 -1.82 -7.97
N VAL A 546 -20.02 -2.66 -7.75
CA VAL A 546 -19.46 -2.93 -6.42
C VAL A 546 -18.68 -1.72 -5.92
N LEU A 547 -17.84 -1.11 -6.79
CA LEU A 547 -17.06 0.09 -6.46
C LEU A 547 -17.93 1.26 -6.01
N HIS A 548 -19.08 1.46 -6.67
CA HIS A 548 -20.05 2.51 -6.30
C HIS A 548 -20.81 2.24 -5.00
N ASN A 549 -20.88 0.97 -4.58
CA ASN A 549 -21.60 0.53 -3.39
C ASN A 549 -20.67 0.10 -2.24
N LEU A 550 -19.38 0.46 -2.30
CA LEU A 550 -18.46 0.25 -1.18
C LEU A 550 -18.93 1.02 0.07
N PRO A 551 -18.63 0.54 1.28
CA PRO A 551 -18.99 1.21 2.51
C PRO A 551 -18.47 2.65 2.54
N LYS A 552 -19.36 3.62 2.80
CA LYS A 552 -19.02 5.07 2.76
C LYS A 552 -17.98 5.50 3.81
N ASN A 553 -17.88 4.73 4.90
CA ASN A 553 -16.94 4.98 5.99
C ASN A 553 -15.55 4.37 5.76
N LEU A 554 -15.31 3.75 4.59
CA LEU A 554 -14.06 3.06 4.29
C LEU A 554 -12.91 4.08 4.17
N THR A 555 -11.97 4.02 5.10
CA THR A 555 -10.79 4.88 5.18
C THR A 555 -9.52 4.17 4.74
N THR A 556 -9.52 2.84 4.83
CA THR A 556 -8.35 2.01 4.48
C THR A 556 -8.81 0.77 3.73
N PHE A 557 -8.25 0.59 2.54
CA PHE A 557 -8.54 -0.52 1.66
C PHE A 557 -7.23 -1.10 1.11
N ASP A 558 -6.91 -2.35 1.44
CA ASP A 558 -5.68 -3.00 1.00
C ASP A 558 -5.98 -4.02 -0.10
N LEU A 559 -5.46 -3.76 -1.30
CA LEU A 559 -5.53 -4.63 -2.48
C LEU A 559 -4.16 -5.16 -2.90
N SER A 560 -3.13 -4.98 -2.06
CA SER A 560 -1.76 -5.36 -2.40
C SER A 560 -1.62 -6.86 -2.70
N ASN A 561 -0.69 -7.20 -3.57
CA ASN A 561 -0.41 -8.58 -3.98
C ASN A 561 -1.63 -9.35 -4.55
N ASN A 562 -2.52 -8.65 -5.25
CA ASN A 562 -3.56 -9.25 -6.08
C ASN A 562 -3.14 -9.19 -7.55
N PRO A 563 -3.57 -10.15 -8.40
CA PRO A 563 -3.23 -10.16 -9.83
C PRO A 563 -4.13 -9.20 -10.62
N ILE A 564 -4.00 -7.88 -10.40
CA ILE A 564 -4.87 -6.87 -11.02
C ILE A 564 -4.71 -6.90 -12.54
N ASP A 565 -5.83 -6.97 -13.26
CA ASP A 565 -5.86 -6.89 -14.71
C ASP A 565 -5.79 -5.42 -15.17
N CYS A 566 -4.62 -5.02 -15.67
CA CYS A 566 -4.39 -3.69 -16.23
C CYS A 566 -4.66 -3.62 -17.74
N SER A 567 -5.60 -4.40 -18.25
CA SER A 567 -6.06 -4.25 -19.63
C SER A 567 -7.00 -3.04 -19.78
N CYS A 568 -7.09 -2.50 -20.99
CA CYS A 568 -7.99 -1.39 -21.28
C CYS A 568 -9.49 -1.71 -21.07
N SER A 569 -9.86 -3.00 -21.02
CA SER A 569 -11.20 -3.45 -20.68
C SER A 569 -11.56 -3.20 -19.22
N GLN A 570 -10.56 -3.00 -18.35
CA GLN A 570 -10.72 -2.75 -16.91
C GLN A 570 -10.36 -1.30 -16.53
N SER A 571 -10.37 -0.38 -17.51
CA SER A 571 -10.00 1.03 -17.32
C SER A 571 -10.77 1.72 -16.19
N ASP A 572 -12.04 1.40 -16.00
CA ASP A 572 -12.88 1.98 -14.93
C ASP A 572 -12.37 1.58 -13.53
N PHE A 573 -11.98 0.32 -13.35
CA PHE A 573 -11.42 -0.15 -12.07
C PHE A 573 -10.04 0.46 -11.82
N ILE A 574 -9.18 0.53 -12.83
CA ILE A 574 -7.86 1.15 -12.72
C ILE A 574 -8.00 2.64 -12.38
N MET A 575 -8.88 3.35 -13.06
CA MET A 575 -9.18 4.76 -12.79
C MET A 575 -9.68 4.95 -11.35
N TRP A 576 -10.55 4.04 -10.89
CA TRP A 576 -11.03 4.07 -9.51
C TRP A 576 -9.87 3.93 -8.51
N ILE A 577 -8.95 2.98 -8.70
CA ILE A 577 -7.76 2.81 -7.86
C ILE A 577 -6.93 4.10 -7.83
N MET A 578 -6.64 4.68 -9.01
CA MET A 578 -5.81 5.88 -9.12
C MET A 578 -6.43 7.09 -8.43
N THR A 579 -7.74 7.27 -8.55
CA THR A 579 -8.48 8.39 -7.95
C THR A 579 -8.64 8.24 -6.42
N HIS A 580 -8.62 7.01 -5.89
CA HIS A 580 -8.80 6.71 -4.47
C HIS A 580 -7.49 6.33 -3.76
N LYS A 581 -6.35 6.83 -4.23
CA LYS A 581 -5.02 6.56 -3.67
C LYS A 581 -4.91 6.82 -2.16
N ASN A 582 -5.66 7.78 -1.65
CA ASN A 582 -5.69 8.17 -0.24
C ASN A 582 -6.21 7.08 0.70
N ILE A 583 -7.08 6.19 0.23
CA ILE A 583 -7.61 5.07 1.01
C ILE A 583 -6.92 3.75 0.69
N ILE A 584 -6.22 3.65 -0.44
CA ILE A 584 -5.48 2.44 -0.84
C ILE A 584 -4.19 2.33 -0.03
N LYS A 585 -4.14 1.33 0.83
CA LYS A 585 -2.95 0.99 1.61
C LYS A 585 -1.94 0.22 0.76
N ASN A 586 -0.64 0.35 1.07
CA ASN A 586 0.43 -0.36 0.37
C ASN A 586 0.39 -0.22 -1.16
N HIS A 587 0.03 0.95 -1.65
CA HIS A 587 -0.23 1.24 -3.07
C HIS A 587 0.93 0.84 -4.00
N HIS A 588 2.19 0.82 -3.52
CA HIS A 588 3.34 0.34 -4.30
C HIS A 588 3.29 -1.16 -4.59
N ASN A 589 2.55 -1.94 -3.79
CA ASN A 589 2.40 -3.39 -3.94
C ASN A 589 1.06 -3.77 -4.60
N VAL A 590 0.31 -2.81 -5.12
CA VAL A 590 -0.85 -3.04 -5.99
C VAL A 590 -0.31 -3.14 -7.41
N LEU A 591 -0.15 -4.38 -7.90
CA LEU A 591 0.62 -4.68 -9.09
C LEU A 591 -0.27 -5.15 -10.24
N CYS A 592 0.08 -4.75 -11.46
CA CYS A 592 -0.53 -5.26 -12.68
C CYS A 592 -0.11 -6.72 -12.94
N LYS A 593 -1.05 -7.58 -13.32
CA LYS A 593 -0.75 -8.92 -13.82
C LYS A 593 -0.13 -8.81 -15.20
N THR A 594 1.16 -9.08 -15.31
CA THR A 594 1.90 -9.09 -16.59
C THR A 594 2.36 -10.51 -16.92
N SER A 595 2.53 -10.79 -18.22
CA SER A 595 3.16 -12.04 -18.69
C SER A 595 4.70 -12.02 -18.57
N SER A 596 5.28 -10.86 -18.24
CA SER A 596 6.72 -10.70 -17.98
C SER A 596 7.01 -10.78 -16.48
N PRO A 597 8.24 -11.17 -16.07
CA PRO A 597 8.60 -11.29 -14.65
C PRO A 597 8.63 -9.96 -13.88
N GLU A 598 8.64 -8.82 -14.57
CA GLU A 598 8.58 -7.49 -13.96
C GLU A 598 7.11 -7.02 -13.91
N SER A 599 6.51 -7.12 -12.73
CA SER A 599 5.19 -6.54 -12.45
C SER A 599 5.34 -5.04 -12.16
N SER A 600 4.60 -4.19 -12.86
CA SER A 600 4.56 -2.75 -12.60
C SER A 600 3.43 -2.38 -11.63
N PRO A 601 3.61 -1.37 -10.78
CA PRO A 601 2.51 -0.85 -9.96
C PRO A 601 1.35 -0.33 -10.84
N VAL A 602 0.12 -0.53 -10.38
CA VAL A 602 -1.08 -0.01 -11.08
C VAL A 602 -1.04 1.51 -11.24
N PHE A 603 -0.41 2.21 -10.30
CA PHE A 603 -0.27 3.67 -10.32
C PHE A 603 0.68 4.20 -11.40
N ASP A 604 1.51 3.34 -11.97
CA ASP A 604 2.43 3.67 -13.07
C ASP A 604 1.82 3.29 -14.44
N PHE A 605 0.60 2.76 -14.47
CA PHE A 605 -0.09 2.37 -15.68
C PHE A 605 -0.57 3.60 -16.45
N ASP A 606 -0.22 3.67 -17.75
CA ASP A 606 -0.65 4.75 -18.62
C ASP A 606 -2.08 4.52 -19.15
N LEU A 607 -3.05 5.16 -18.50
CA LEU A 607 -4.46 5.08 -18.86
C LEU A 607 -4.77 5.81 -20.18
N GLU A 608 -3.94 6.80 -20.58
CA GLU A 608 -4.14 7.57 -21.83
C GLU A 608 -3.94 6.66 -23.04
N SER A 609 -3.06 5.69 -22.97
CA SER A 609 -2.85 4.72 -24.04
C SER A 609 -4.12 3.93 -24.37
N CYS A 610 -4.99 3.67 -23.39
CA CYS A 610 -6.27 2.97 -23.59
C CYS A 610 -7.27 3.81 -24.38
N THR A 611 -7.28 5.12 -24.20
CA THR A 611 -8.16 6.02 -24.95
C THR A 611 -7.76 6.09 -26.42
N TYR A 612 -6.45 6.09 -26.73
CA TYR A 612 -5.95 6.02 -28.09
C TYR A 612 -6.34 4.71 -28.80
N ILE A 613 -6.23 3.58 -28.12
CA ILE A 613 -6.63 2.28 -28.68
C ILE A 613 -8.13 2.22 -28.96
N LEU A 614 -8.97 2.76 -28.09
CA LEU A 614 -10.42 2.83 -28.29
C LEU A 614 -10.77 3.72 -29.50
N ILE A 615 -10.13 4.88 -29.62
CA ILE A 615 -10.28 5.82 -30.72
C ILE A 615 -9.86 5.15 -32.04
N LEU A 616 -8.71 4.47 -32.08
CA LEU A 616 -8.23 3.75 -33.25
C LEU A 616 -9.17 2.61 -33.66
N ASN A 617 -9.75 1.87 -32.74
CA ASN A 617 -10.67 0.77 -33.01
C ASN A 617 -12.04 1.25 -33.52
N ILE A 618 -12.46 2.48 -33.19
CA ILE A 618 -13.74 3.06 -33.67
C ILE A 618 -13.52 3.86 -34.95
N LEU A 619 -12.54 4.78 -34.96
CA LEU A 619 -12.29 5.68 -36.10
C LEU A 619 -11.59 4.96 -37.25
N GLY A 620 -10.78 3.93 -37.01
CA GLY A 620 -10.10 3.14 -38.01
C GLY A 620 -11.09 2.51 -39.02
N PRO A 621 -12.04 1.68 -38.59
CA PRO A 621 -13.05 1.13 -39.48
C PRO A 621 -13.90 2.19 -40.20
N ILE A 622 -14.27 3.27 -39.49
CA ILE A 622 -15.06 4.37 -40.05
C ILE A 622 -14.27 5.06 -41.20
N SER A 623 -12.99 5.35 -40.99
CA SER A 623 -12.12 5.97 -41.95
C SER A 623 -11.95 5.08 -43.20
N VAL A 624 -11.82 3.77 -43.03
CA VAL A 624 -11.76 2.80 -44.14
C VAL A 624 -13.08 2.78 -44.93
N VAL A 625 -14.22 2.78 -44.25
CA VAL A 625 -15.53 2.84 -44.93
C VAL A 625 -15.68 4.15 -45.72
N ILE A 626 -15.30 5.29 -45.14
CA ILE A 626 -15.34 6.59 -45.82
C ILE A 626 -14.41 6.56 -47.05
N LEU A 627 -13.20 6.00 -46.91
CA LEU A 627 -12.26 5.86 -48.01
C LEU A 627 -12.83 5.01 -49.15
N ILE A 628 -13.43 3.87 -48.83
CA ILE A 628 -14.07 3.00 -49.84
C ILE A 628 -15.24 3.72 -50.53
N LEU A 629 -16.08 4.44 -49.79
CA LEU A 629 -17.18 5.22 -50.36
C LEU A 629 -16.66 6.33 -51.28
N THR A 630 -15.63 7.05 -50.86
CA THR A 630 -15.04 8.12 -51.71
C THR A 630 -14.39 7.56 -52.96
N LEU A 631 -13.67 6.45 -52.87
CA LEU A 631 -13.09 5.77 -54.02
C LEU A 631 -14.18 5.25 -54.98
N SER A 632 -15.28 4.71 -54.43
CA SER A 632 -16.41 4.24 -55.23
C SER A 632 -17.12 5.38 -55.97
N VAL A 633 -17.31 6.54 -55.34
CA VAL A 633 -17.87 7.74 -55.97
C VAL A 633 -16.93 8.28 -57.05
N LEU A 634 -15.62 8.30 -56.78
CA LEU A 634 -14.63 8.69 -57.79
C LEU A 634 -14.62 7.73 -58.99
N ALA A 635 -14.64 6.42 -58.74
CA ALA A 635 -14.69 5.41 -59.77
C ALA A 635 -15.97 5.53 -60.64
N TYR A 636 -17.14 5.78 -60.01
CA TYR A 636 -18.39 6.01 -60.69
C TYR A 636 -18.35 7.31 -61.56
N LYS A 637 -17.83 8.40 -60.98
CA LYS A 637 -17.74 9.70 -61.70
C LYS A 637 -16.79 9.67 -62.90
N PHE A 638 -15.71 8.91 -62.78
CA PHE A 638 -14.66 8.81 -63.81
C PHE A 638 -14.66 7.48 -64.56
N GLN A 639 -15.76 6.74 -64.54
CA GLN A 639 -15.87 5.41 -65.14
C GLN A 639 -15.46 5.37 -66.61
N PHE A 640 -15.79 6.44 -67.42
CA PHE A 640 -15.40 6.55 -68.79
C PHE A 640 -13.89 6.70 -68.96
N TYR A 641 -13.26 7.54 -68.20
CA TYR A 641 -11.80 7.74 -68.21
C TYR A 641 -11.06 6.47 -67.73
N LEU A 642 -11.58 5.78 -66.72
CA LEU A 642 -11.00 4.51 -66.22
C LEU A 642 -11.09 3.42 -67.28
N ARG A 643 -12.22 3.29 -67.98
CA ARG A 643 -12.36 2.36 -69.07
C ARG A 643 -11.37 2.67 -70.20
N TYR A 644 -11.19 3.95 -70.55
CA TYR A 644 -10.23 4.37 -71.52
C TYR A 644 -8.78 4.05 -71.13
N CYS A 645 -8.39 4.35 -69.90
CA CYS A 645 -7.08 3.99 -69.42
C CYS A 645 -6.84 2.48 -69.35
N CYS A 646 -7.87 1.68 -69.03
CA CYS A 646 -7.78 0.21 -69.11
C CYS A 646 -7.61 -0.31 -70.57
N ILE A 647 -8.20 0.34 -71.55
CA ILE A 647 -8.02 -0.02 -72.96
C ILE A 647 -6.59 0.29 -73.41
N LEU A 648 -6.05 1.43 -73.02
CA LEU A 648 -4.67 1.81 -73.30
C LEU A 648 -3.66 0.90 -72.61
N GLN A 649 -3.88 0.47 -71.35
CA GLN A 649 -3.01 -0.48 -70.64
C GLN A 649 -3.03 -1.90 -71.21
N ARG A 650 -4.16 -2.31 -71.90
CA ARG A 650 -4.27 -3.64 -72.56
C ARG A 650 -3.54 -3.76 -73.86
N GLY A 651 -2.68 -2.76 -74.15
CA GLY A 651 -1.66 -2.94 -75.20
C GLY A 651 -2.14 -2.85 -76.58
N TYR A 652 -2.84 -1.79 -76.98
CA TYR A 652 -2.78 -1.32 -78.34
C TYR A 652 -1.36 -0.84 -78.61
N LYS A 653 -0.51 -1.76 -79.06
CA LYS A 653 0.76 -1.38 -79.72
C LYS A 653 0.36 -0.65 -81.04
N VAL A 654 0.58 0.65 -81.07
CA VAL A 654 0.53 1.43 -82.26
C VAL A 654 1.50 0.81 -83.26
N SER A 655 1.01 0.16 -84.27
CA SER A 655 1.80 -0.27 -85.40
C SER A 655 2.22 1.00 -86.13
N GLN A 656 3.51 1.32 -86.14
CA GLN A 656 4.07 2.38 -87.02
C GLN A 656 3.76 1.97 -88.49
N GLN A 657 3.14 2.90 -89.19
CA GLN A 657 2.76 2.87 -90.61
C GLN A 657 1.46 2.11 -90.95
N GLN A 658 0.34 2.70 -90.58
CA GLN A 658 -0.90 2.46 -91.27
C GLN A 658 -1.13 3.63 -92.28
N GLU A 659 -1.22 3.36 -93.55
CA GLU A 659 -1.66 4.35 -94.49
C GLU A 659 -3.07 4.81 -94.14
N CYS A 660 -3.23 6.11 -93.82
CA CYS A 660 -4.52 6.66 -93.42
C CYS A 660 -5.47 6.56 -94.60
N ALA A 661 -6.59 5.91 -94.49
CA ALA A 661 -7.63 5.73 -95.49
C ALA A 661 -8.29 7.06 -95.84
N TYR A 662 -8.31 8.01 -94.90
CA TYR A 662 -8.93 9.30 -95.08
C TYR A 662 -7.91 10.44 -94.78
N ASP A 663 -8.15 11.56 -95.41
CA ASP A 663 -7.37 12.79 -95.18
C ASP A 663 -7.82 13.50 -93.88
N ALA A 664 -9.12 13.46 -93.60
CA ALA A 664 -9.59 14.01 -92.33
C ALA A 664 -10.89 13.33 -91.80
N PHE A 665 -10.95 13.08 -90.47
CA PHE A 665 -12.19 12.69 -89.76
C PHE A 665 -12.94 13.94 -89.32
N VAL A 666 -14.27 13.97 -89.60
CA VAL A 666 -15.09 15.17 -89.30
C VAL A 666 -16.00 14.88 -88.11
N ILE A 667 -15.80 15.60 -87.01
CA ILE A 667 -16.61 15.58 -85.86
C ILE A 667 -17.65 16.70 -85.91
N TYR A 668 -18.90 16.34 -85.97
CA TYR A 668 -19.97 17.33 -86.11
C TYR A 668 -21.26 16.82 -85.48
N SER A 669 -22.18 17.70 -85.15
CA SER A 669 -23.50 17.33 -84.60
C SER A 669 -24.42 16.92 -85.81
N ASN A 670 -25.22 15.86 -85.59
CA ASN A 670 -26.22 15.44 -86.65
C ASN A 670 -27.14 16.58 -87.04
N LYS A 671 -27.29 17.60 -86.20
CA LYS A 671 -28.09 18.79 -86.55
C LYS A 671 -27.38 19.73 -87.49
N ASP A 672 -26.08 19.59 -87.67
CA ASP A 672 -25.23 20.40 -88.60
C ASP A 672 -24.88 19.61 -89.83
N GLU A 673 -25.50 18.41 -90.02
CA GLU A 673 -25.22 17.50 -91.13
C GLU A 673 -25.46 18.14 -92.51
N ALA A 674 -26.54 18.87 -92.70
CA ALA A 674 -26.87 19.57 -93.91
C ALA A 674 -25.69 20.49 -94.36
N TRP A 675 -25.13 21.28 -93.47
CA TRP A 675 -23.99 22.15 -93.79
C TRP A 675 -22.72 21.32 -94.05
N VAL A 676 -22.56 20.21 -93.35
CA VAL A 676 -21.39 19.35 -93.60
C VAL A 676 -21.48 18.71 -94.97
N MET A 677 -22.63 18.23 -95.41
CA MET A 677 -22.80 17.56 -96.69
C MET A 677 -22.84 18.54 -97.85
N GLU A 678 -23.56 19.62 -97.70
CA GLU A 678 -23.75 20.58 -98.83
C GLU A 678 -22.57 21.53 -99.01
N GLU A 679 -21.88 21.91 -97.91
CA GLU A 679 -20.76 22.86 -98.01
C GLU A 679 -19.40 22.18 -97.81
N LEU A 680 -19.22 21.36 -96.71
CA LEU A 680 -17.89 20.86 -96.40
C LEU A 680 -17.48 19.70 -97.33
N VAL A 681 -18.37 18.74 -97.54
CA VAL A 681 -18.10 17.60 -98.44
C VAL A 681 -18.01 18.04 -99.87
N GLU A 682 -18.98 18.83 -100.39
CA GLU A 682 -19.01 19.34 -101.78
C GLU A 682 -17.73 20.14 -102.15
N ASN A 683 -17.31 20.97 -101.28
CA ASN A 683 -16.11 21.82 -101.55
C ASN A 683 -14.76 21.08 -101.29
N LEU A 684 -14.73 20.02 -100.48
CA LEU A 684 -13.44 19.34 -100.19
C LEU A 684 -13.26 18.10 -101.03
N GLU A 685 -14.28 17.22 -101.20
CA GLU A 685 -14.16 15.96 -101.90
C GLU A 685 -14.24 16.18 -103.40
N ASN A 686 -15.09 17.13 -103.91
CA ASN A 686 -15.19 17.48 -105.32
C ASN A 686 -14.19 18.57 -105.76
N GLY A 687 -13.33 19.02 -104.88
CA GLY A 687 -12.31 20.00 -105.08
C GLY A 687 -11.05 19.45 -105.81
N ILE A 688 -10.13 20.35 -106.34
CA ILE A 688 -8.87 19.95 -106.96
C ILE A 688 -7.71 20.40 -106.07
N PRO A 689 -6.88 19.54 -105.46
CA PRO A 689 -7.02 18.07 -105.43
C PRO A 689 -8.15 17.67 -104.48
N PRO A 690 -8.80 16.50 -104.66
CA PRO A 690 -9.84 15.97 -103.76
C PRO A 690 -9.27 15.59 -102.39
N ILE A 691 -10.04 15.88 -101.31
CA ILE A 691 -9.72 15.52 -99.96
C ILE A 691 -10.74 14.51 -99.43
N GLN A 692 -10.33 13.29 -99.14
CA GLN A 692 -11.22 12.25 -98.64
C GLN A 692 -11.58 12.44 -97.14
N LEU A 693 -12.87 12.59 -96.88
CA LEU A 693 -13.35 12.80 -95.50
C LEU A 693 -13.96 11.50 -94.92
N CYS A 694 -13.69 11.25 -93.67
CA CYS A 694 -14.39 10.22 -92.88
C CYS A 694 -15.58 10.89 -92.15
N LEU A 695 -16.77 10.43 -92.38
CA LEU A 695 -18.00 10.90 -91.75
C LEU A 695 -18.70 9.78 -90.98
N HIS A 696 -19.10 10.02 -89.73
CA HIS A 696 -19.68 8.99 -88.91
C HIS A 696 -20.99 8.41 -89.47
N VAL A 697 -21.77 9.14 -90.19
CA VAL A 697 -23.02 8.66 -90.79
C VAL A 697 -22.76 7.80 -92.02
N ARG A 698 -21.71 8.03 -92.79
CA ARG A 698 -21.41 7.37 -94.05
C ARG A 698 -20.39 6.25 -93.93
N ASP A 699 -19.31 6.50 -93.20
CA ASP A 699 -18.09 5.67 -93.33
C ASP A 699 -17.85 4.74 -92.14
N PHE A 700 -18.64 4.83 -91.03
CA PHE A 700 -18.46 3.97 -89.88
C PHE A 700 -19.03 2.58 -90.20
N GLU A 701 -18.27 1.56 -89.73
CA GLU A 701 -18.63 0.15 -89.96
C GLU A 701 -19.86 -0.23 -89.12
N VAL A 702 -20.86 -0.78 -89.74
CA VAL A 702 -22.10 -1.19 -89.10
C VAL A 702 -21.83 -2.43 -88.18
N GLY A 703 -22.25 -2.39 -86.97
CA GLY A 703 -22.07 -3.52 -86.01
C GLY A 703 -20.85 -3.43 -85.09
N LYS A 704 -19.95 -2.52 -85.35
CA LYS A 704 -18.88 -2.20 -84.41
C LYS A 704 -19.39 -1.25 -83.29
N PRO A 705 -18.81 -1.34 -82.06
CA PRO A 705 -19.09 -0.33 -81.06
C PRO A 705 -18.74 1.07 -81.55
N ILE A 706 -19.61 2.06 -81.34
CA ILE A 706 -19.39 3.44 -81.81
C ILE A 706 -18.04 3.98 -81.33
N THR A 707 -17.59 3.66 -80.13
CA THR A 707 -16.30 4.08 -79.60
C THR A 707 -15.12 3.51 -80.39
N SER A 708 -15.20 2.24 -80.83
CA SER A 708 -14.18 1.64 -81.71
C SER A 708 -14.16 2.31 -83.08
N ASN A 709 -15.32 2.55 -83.69
CA ASN A 709 -15.40 3.29 -85.02
C ASN A 709 -14.78 4.69 -84.85
N ILE A 710 -15.05 5.39 -83.78
CA ILE A 710 -14.48 6.74 -83.55
C ILE A 710 -12.94 6.66 -83.44
N ILE A 711 -12.44 5.64 -82.73
CA ILE A 711 -11.00 5.52 -82.55
C ILE A 711 -10.32 4.95 -83.81
N ASP A 712 -10.78 3.77 -84.23
CA ASP A 712 -10.08 2.97 -85.22
C ASP A 712 -10.26 3.55 -86.62
N GLU A 713 -11.52 3.81 -87.06
CA GLU A 713 -11.86 4.31 -88.38
C GLU A 713 -11.73 5.83 -88.54
N GLY A 714 -12.21 6.54 -87.49
CA GLY A 714 -12.21 8.01 -87.50
C GLY A 714 -10.83 8.58 -87.22
N ILE A 715 -10.35 8.42 -85.92
CA ILE A 715 -9.17 9.17 -85.50
C ILE A 715 -7.88 8.50 -85.99
N MET A 716 -7.77 7.18 -85.91
CA MET A 716 -6.59 6.45 -86.40
C MET A 716 -6.56 6.28 -87.89
N GLY A 717 -7.71 6.14 -88.57
CA GLY A 717 -7.88 6.00 -90.00
C GLY A 717 -7.72 7.32 -90.80
N SER A 718 -7.59 8.45 -90.13
CA SER A 718 -7.51 9.79 -90.76
C SER A 718 -6.23 10.53 -90.36
N ARG A 719 -5.69 11.33 -91.35
CA ARG A 719 -4.48 12.15 -91.11
C ARG A 719 -4.74 13.32 -90.21
N LYS A 720 -5.96 13.88 -90.21
CA LYS A 720 -6.35 15.07 -89.40
C LYS A 720 -7.76 14.88 -88.88
N VAL A 721 -8.12 15.68 -87.91
CA VAL A 721 -9.45 15.75 -87.34
C VAL A 721 -10.02 17.14 -87.56
N ILE A 722 -11.14 17.26 -88.20
CA ILE A 722 -11.88 18.50 -88.42
C ILE A 722 -13.02 18.50 -87.38
N VAL A 723 -13.09 19.51 -86.56
CA VAL A 723 -14.13 19.67 -85.51
C VAL A 723 -15.01 20.85 -85.91
N VAL A 724 -16.29 20.55 -86.29
CA VAL A 724 -17.29 21.57 -86.62
C VAL A 724 -18.01 22.00 -85.39
N VAL A 725 -17.73 23.16 -84.87
CA VAL A 725 -18.27 23.70 -83.59
C VAL A 725 -19.44 24.59 -83.85
N SER A 726 -20.60 24.18 -83.36
CA SER A 726 -21.84 24.91 -83.31
C SER A 726 -22.47 24.87 -81.89
N GLN A 727 -23.59 25.54 -81.68
CA GLN A 727 -24.35 25.39 -80.43
C GLN A 727 -24.84 23.95 -80.24
N HIS A 728 -25.15 23.27 -81.31
CA HIS A 728 -25.56 21.88 -81.33
C HIS A 728 -24.42 20.94 -80.99
N PHE A 729 -23.23 21.17 -81.48
CA PHE A 729 -22.01 20.45 -81.11
C PHE A 729 -21.75 20.54 -79.58
N ILE A 730 -21.82 21.74 -78.97
CA ILE A 730 -21.55 21.95 -77.55
C ILE A 730 -22.58 21.23 -76.62
N ASN A 731 -23.83 21.16 -77.09
CA ASN A 731 -24.90 20.49 -76.35
C ASN A 731 -24.90 18.95 -76.49
N SER A 732 -24.22 18.45 -77.53
CA SER A 732 -24.12 17.02 -77.80
C SER A 732 -23.07 16.34 -76.87
N ALA A 733 -23.48 15.35 -76.08
CA ALA A 733 -22.54 14.61 -75.21
C ALA A 733 -21.58 13.74 -76.06
N TRP A 734 -22.04 13.27 -77.25
CA TRP A 734 -21.24 12.48 -78.18
C TRP A 734 -20.14 13.31 -78.83
N CYS A 735 -20.51 14.45 -79.42
CA CYS A 735 -19.55 15.32 -80.09
C CYS A 735 -18.48 15.83 -79.11
N ARG A 736 -18.85 16.09 -77.86
CA ARG A 736 -17.89 16.41 -76.75
C ARG A 736 -16.94 15.27 -76.49
N PHE A 737 -17.47 14.04 -76.38
CA PHE A 737 -16.66 12.83 -76.17
C PHE A 737 -15.69 12.57 -77.36
N GLU A 738 -16.18 12.66 -78.61
CA GLU A 738 -15.32 12.50 -79.81
C GLU A 738 -14.19 13.54 -79.83
N PHE A 739 -14.47 14.77 -79.50
CA PHE A 739 -13.47 15.82 -79.37
C PHE A 739 -12.48 15.57 -78.27
N GLU A 740 -12.96 15.12 -77.08
CA GLU A 740 -12.14 14.81 -75.95
C GLU A 740 -11.21 13.63 -76.28
N VAL A 741 -11.69 12.63 -76.92
CA VAL A 741 -10.87 11.49 -77.42
C VAL A 741 -9.83 11.94 -78.40
N ALA A 742 -10.21 12.74 -79.39
CA ALA A 742 -9.28 13.32 -80.37
C ALA A 742 -8.19 14.19 -79.70
N GLN A 743 -8.56 14.96 -78.67
CA GLN A 743 -7.62 15.78 -77.91
C GLN A 743 -6.64 14.94 -77.08
N CYS A 744 -7.13 13.87 -76.48
CA CYS A 744 -6.27 12.95 -75.75
C CYS A 744 -5.30 12.25 -76.71
N TRP A 745 -5.73 11.85 -77.88
CA TRP A 745 -4.88 11.23 -78.86
C TRP A 745 -3.78 12.20 -79.35
N LEU A 746 -4.14 13.44 -79.59
CA LEU A 746 -3.17 14.49 -79.96
C LEU A 746 -2.08 14.68 -78.91
N VAL A 747 -2.43 14.55 -77.63
CA VAL A 747 -1.46 14.64 -76.51
C VAL A 747 -0.51 13.42 -76.47
N LEU A 748 -0.98 12.29 -76.87
CA LEU A 748 -0.20 11.05 -76.92
C LEU A 748 0.76 10.96 -78.13
N GLU A 749 0.34 11.40 -79.25
CA GLU A 749 1.18 11.35 -80.49
C GLU A 749 2.03 12.58 -80.74
N GLY A 750 1.77 13.67 -79.98
CA GLY A 750 2.59 14.89 -80.09
C GLY A 750 2.39 15.71 -81.44
N ASN A 751 1.40 15.32 -82.23
CA ASN A 751 1.19 15.95 -83.54
C ASN A 751 -0.12 16.79 -83.59
N PRO A 752 -0.12 18.09 -83.91
CA PRO A 752 -1.30 18.95 -83.85
C PRO A 752 -2.16 18.78 -85.08
N ASN A 753 -2.97 17.72 -85.13
CA ASN A 753 -3.79 17.35 -86.33
C ASN A 753 -5.28 17.72 -86.19
N ILE A 754 -5.66 18.62 -85.25
CA ILE A 754 -7.06 19.06 -85.11
C ILE A 754 -7.26 20.43 -85.69
N ILE A 755 -8.19 20.54 -86.63
CA ILE A 755 -8.69 21.77 -87.30
C ILE A 755 -10.07 22.13 -86.79
N ILE A 756 -10.24 23.29 -86.16
CA ILE A 756 -11.56 23.68 -85.60
C ILE A 756 -12.21 24.67 -86.61
N ILE A 757 -13.46 24.35 -86.93
CA ILE A 757 -14.32 25.23 -87.72
C ILE A 757 -15.46 25.72 -86.84
N ILE A 758 -15.64 27.03 -86.71
CA ILE A 758 -16.73 27.61 -85.94
C ILE A 758 -17.84 28.07 -86.92
N LEU A 759 -19.03 27.42 -86.86
CA LEU A 759 -20.15 27.74 -87.72
C LEU A 759 -20.89 29.01 -87.27
N GLU A 760 -21.02 29.19 -85.97
CA GLU A 760 -21.78 30.30 -85.42
C GLU A 760 -21.12 30.82 -84.15
N ASP A 761 -21.47 32.04 -83.74
CA ASP A 761 -20.94 32.59 -82.49
C ASP A 761 -21.50 31.88 -81.28
N VAL A 762 -20.64 31.18 -80.51
CA VAL A 762 -20.97 30.46 -79.35
C VAL A 762 -20.47 31.18 -78.06
N GLU A 763 -21.34 31.31 -77.06
CA GLU A 763 -20.99 31.96 -75.81
C GLU A 763 -19.80 31.30 -75.11
N GLU A 764 -18.84 32.10 -74.69
CA GLU A 764 -17.61 31.63 -74.01
C GLU A 764 -17.91 30.72 -72.77
N VAL A 765 -19.00 31.02 -72.07
CA VAL A 765 -19.44 30.23 -70.91
C VAL A 765 -19.82 28.81 -71.33
N LYS A 766 -20.39 28.63 -72.48
CA LYS A 766 -20.80 27.31 -73.01
C LYS A 766 -19.59 26.56 -73.58
N ILE A 767 -18.65 27.24 -74.22
CA ILE A 767 -17.38 26.62 -74.63
C ILE A 767 -16.57 26.05 -73.50
N LYS A 768 -16.59 26.68 -72.31
CA LYS A 768 -15.96 26.18 -71.12
C LYS A 768 -16.53 24.85 -70.56
N LYS A 769 -17.74 24.45 -70.98
CA LYS A 769 -18.34 23.17 -70.66
C LYS A 769 -17.73 21.99 -71.38
N VAL A 770 -17.02 22.21 -72.54
CA VAL A 770 -16.30 21.18 -73.25
C VAL A 770 -14.89 21.12 -72.78
N PHE A 771 -14.50 19.99 -72.21
CA PHE A 771 -13.15 19.84 -71.68
C PHE A 771 -12.07 20.11 -72.71
N GLY A 772 -11.15 21.03 -72.38
CA GLY A 772 -10.03 21.36 -73.28
C GLY A 772 -10.33 22.31 -74.45
N LEU A 773 -11.58 22.42 -74.94
CA LEU A 773 -11.91 23.19 -76.13
C LEU A 773 -11.57 24.70 -75.95
N HIS A 774 -11.93 25.29 -74.82
CA HIS A 774 -11.60 26.70 -74.52
C HIS A 774 -10.08 26.95 -74.54
N LYS A 775 -9.31 26.04 -73.92
CA LYS A 775 -7.86 26.11 -73.90
C LYS A 775 -7.23 25.93 -75.26
N TYR A 776 -7.81 25.05 -76.10
CA TYR A 776 -7.38 24.78 -77.44
C TYR A 776 -7.62 25.98 -78.36
N LEU A 777 -8.82 26.59 -78.30
CA LEU A 777 -9.14 27.80 -79.07
C LEU A 777 -8.27 29.01 -78.68
N LYS A 778 -7.81 29.10 -77.45
CA LYS A 778 -6.86 30.17 -77.03
C LYS A 778 -5.44 29.99 -77.58
N LYS A 779 -5.01 28.74 -77.75
CA LYS A 779 -3.65 28.40 -78.18
C LYS A 779 -3.47 28.24 -79.70
N ASN A 780 -4.50 27.79 -80.36
CA ASN A 780 -4.42 27.42 -81.77
C ASN A 780 -5.34 28.28 -82.62
N THR A 781 -4.99 28.39 -83.92
CA THR A 781 -5.81 29.08 -84.89
C THR A 781 -7.02 28.25 -85.33
N TYR A 782 -8.17 28.88 -85.46
CA TYR A 782 -9.40 28.24 -85.85
C TYR A 782 -9.97 28.98 -87.07
N LEU A 783 -10.88 28.30 -87.88
CA LEU A 783 -11.58 28.90 -89.03
C LEU A 783 -13.02 29.22 -88.58
N LYS A 784 -13.49 30.47 -88.99
CA LYS A 784 -14.87 30.86 -88.72
C LYS A 784 -15.60 30.96 -90.05
N TRP A 785 -16.71 30.20 -90.17
CA TRP A 785 -17.57 30.26 -91.33
C TRP A 785 -18.35 31.58 -91.34
N LYS A 786 -18.54 32.17 -92.54
CA LYS A 786 -19.45 33.29 -92.75
C LYS A 786 -20.10 33.07 -94.15
N ASP A 787 -21.41 33.17 -94.17
CA ASP A 787 -22.22 33.04 -95.34
C ASP A 787 -22.14 34.34 -96.24
N ASN A 788 -21.01 34.55 -96.91
CA ASN A 788 -20.74 35.67 -97.77
C ASN A 788 -19.73 35.22 -98.88
N PRO A 789 -20.00 35.41 -100.15
CA PRO A 789 -19.19 34.84 -101.23
C PRO A 789 -17.70 35.14 -101.11
N ILE A 790 -17.28 36.32 -100.74
CA ILE A 790 -15.85 36.65 -100.53
C ILE A 790 -15.23 35.96 -99.31
N SER A 791 -16.02 35.83 -98.25
CA SER A 791 -15.53 35.22 -97.05
C SER A 791 -15.46 33.68 -97.14
N SER A 792 -16.45 33.05 -97.84
CA SER A 792 -16.43 31.62 -98.10
C SER A 792 -15.27 31.19 -98.97
N MET A 793 -14.96 31.97 -100.04
CA MET A 793 -13.80 31.67 -100.89
C MET A 793 -12.47 31.71 -100.12
N ARG A 794 -12.28 32.66 -99.24
CA ARG A 794 -11.11 32.73 -98.38
C ARG A 794 -11.08 31.63 -97.31
N PHE A 795 -12.20 31.19 -96.83
CA PHE A 795 -12.37 30.09 -95.86
C PHE A 795 -11.90 28.80 -96.57
N TRP A 796 -12.37 28.46 -97.71
CA TRP A 796 -11.98 27.26 -98.46
C TRP A 796 -10.49 27.22 -98.80
N VAL A 797 -9.91 28.33 -99.27
CA VAL A 797 -8.48 28.44 -99.50
C VAL A 797 -7.66 28.19 -98.22
N ARG A 798 -8.08 28.70 -97.11
CA ARG A 798 -7.38 28.50 -95.80
C ARG A 798 -7.54 27.08 -95.29
N LEU A 799 -8.74 26.50 -95.41
CA LEU A 799 -8.98 25.11 -94.94
C LEU A 799 -8.18 24.13 -95.80
N ARG A 800 -8.08 24.28 -97.09
CA ARG A 800 -7.26 23.47 -98.04
C ARG A 800 -5.74 23.61 -97.75
N LYS A 801 -5.30 24.79 -97.33
CA LYS A 801 -3.91 25.00 -96.94
C LYS A 801 -3.60 24.40 -95.57
N ALA A 802 -4.57 24.12 -94.76
CA ALA A 802 -4.38 23.50 -93.43
C ALA A 802 -4.27 21.94 -93.53
N LYS A 803 -4.30 21.35 -94.76
CA LYS A 803 -4.11 19.98 -95.11
C LYS A 803 -2.80 19.35 -94.56
#